data_cbef76f3b72f24e069acfa7f9709f448
#
_entry.id   cbef76f3b72f24e069acfa7f9709f448
#
_cell.length_a   1.000
_cell.length_b   1.000
_cell.length_c   1.000
_cell.angle_alpha   90.00
_cell.angle_beta   90.00
_cell.angle_gamma   90.00
#
_symmetry.space_group_name_H-M   'P 1'
#
loop_
_entity.id
_entity.type
_entity.pdbx_description
1 polymer ?
#
loop_
_entity_poly.entity_id
_entity_poly.type
_entity_poly.pdbx_seq_one_letter_code
_entity_poly.pdbx_strand_id
1 'polypeptide(L)'
;MTLDYYKSGKSSGKRSAELDYAGLLKVLEEPRLRKLCDAFRAGDAEAKKGLPCIAYMGRSKTGQRKADLMEPTGLVMLDIDHCEKPRECFEHVKEHLGDLQLLAAHITPSGKGLRLVMRNLSDFETITDNIVAMAKQIDVGEFGEVDTCCKDLSRISFLVPKDEWLLLSEELFADAEVFVKEAGNSIPTEGQEGVQETEPMPIEDCHDYDGYRYNGHLVKDIITAYCQKYWPKTGQPEVGKRHMFYNQMVVDFRNLVDNDPKILHALLPRFGNSAEETWGQCRSICSRNNKTRHSKEFYFFLKDNGYYQSPTIGEEEYDDIDEDPYAEAKELVKRMPKLPPVFREYVNAAPADFKIPTVFALLPVMGTLTSYLSAYYMDGELNTTSFISIIYAPPSSGKSFVKRIVDKLLADIKARDMVSAAREMIYMNVVNRKGSNEKSPEDPKVTMRIMPPINSLPELLIKMRNNQGYHMFTYCEEMDTWTKGSKAQGGDKNDMFRIAWDNGSYGQAYKSTGTFKGEVDLYWNVLITGTINQVHRYFKDVENGLITRCSFSDLGDQRFADMPIFKRLTERDMQVIDRFLKRCDENTYMAPLDFDTNRLYDIKDSDFDQEVPWKYEFKQRQVFDLSWIFPALNKWLASQQSGACDGMDDAMDRFRRRCAVRGFRLALLCYALYPRVGAREQALIQDFVLWFMDCDLHGIMLLWGIKYNQMMSETNTPKVSKYHNNLFVELPDEFTMQDLNVVIMKYGNTTNAVEAIHLWKKTGLIEKIGKGRYRKIKKKQSVG
;
A
#
# COMPACT_ATOMS: atom_id res chain seq x y z
N MET A 1 38.44 -12.40 13.46
CA MET A 1 37.71 -12.33 12.21
C MET A 1 38.02 -11.05 11.42
N THR A 2 37.62 -10.97 10.12
CA THR A 2 37.68 -9.75 9.29
C THR A 2 36.27 -9.29 8.93
N LEU A 3 36.12 -8.00 8.64
CA LEU A 3 34.84 -7.42 8.21
C LEU A 3 34.89 -7.03 6.72
N ASP A 4 33.78 -7.21 6.03
CA ASP A 4 33.62 -6.86 4.62
C ASP A 4 33.62 -5.33 4.42
N TYR A 5 34.53 -4.84 3.61
CA TYR A 5 34.72 -3.43 3.30
C TYR A 5 34.32 -3.10 1.86
N TYR A 6 33.62 -1.99 1.70
CA TYR A 6 33.18 -1.45 0.43
C TYR A 6 33.68 0.00 0.28
N LYS A 7 34.45 0.29 -0.79
CA LYS A 7 35.11 1.58 -0.98
C LYS A 7 34.13 2.76 -1.16
N SER A 8 32.88 2.49 -1.49
CA SER A 8 31.80 3.48 -1.54
C SER A 8 30.43 2.81 -1.46
N GLY A 9 29.43 3.53 -0.98
CA GLY A 9 28.04 3.07 -1.03
C GLY A 9 27.47 2.88 -2.43
N LYS A 10 28.13 3.47 -3.46
CA LYS A 10 27.82 3.29 -4.90
C LYS A 10 28.40 2.00 -5.48
N SER A 11 29.27 1.29 -4.76
CA SER A 11 29.84 0.04 -5.28
C SER A 11 28.72 -0.93 -5.62
N SER A 12 28.89 -1.70 -6.70
CA SER A 12 27.93 -2.68 -7.25
C SER A 12 27.64 -3.87 -6.30
N GLY A 13 27.79 -3.69 -4.99
CA GLY A 13 27.66 -4.74 -3.98
C GLY A 13 28.86 -5.69 -3.94
N LYS A 14 29.90 -5.44 -4.71
CA LYS A 14 31.13 -6.24 -4.68
C LYS A 14 32.07 -5.75 -3.58
N ARG A 15 32.49 -6.67 -2.70
CA ARG A 15 33.48 -6.42 -1.65
C ARG A 15 34.77 -5.86 -2.21
N SER A 16 35.29 -4.78 -1.64
CA SER A 16 36.54 -4.15 -2.06
C SER A 16 37.76 -4.75 -1.34
N ALA A 17 37.59 -5.08 -0.07
CA ALA A 17 38.60 -5.73 0.77
C ALA A 17 37.95 -6.37 2.01
N GLU A 18 38.71 -7.15 2.73
CA GLU A 18 38.41 -7.54 4.11
C GLU A 18 39.34 -6.73 5.03
N LEU A 19 38.78 -6.15 6.06
CA LEU A 19 39.55 -5.37 7.03
C LEU A 19 39.65 -6.11 8.35
N ASP A 20 40.86 -6.09 8.92
CA ASP A 20 41.13 -6.33 10.34
C ASP A 20 41.13 -4.99 11.10
N TYR A 21 41.43 -5.01 12.38
CA TYR A 21 41.49 -3.81 13.24
C TYR A 21 42.44 -2.75 12.68
N ALA A 22 43.66 -3.15 12.32
CA ALA A 22 44.68 -2.25 11.80
C ALA A 22 44.27 -1.66 10.41
N GLY A 23 43.64 -2.46 9.57
CA GLY A 23 43.10 -2.04 8.30
C GLY A 23 41.96 -1.02 8.45
N LEU A 24 41.07 -1.23 9.44
CA LEU A 24 40.02 -0.27 9.73
C LEU A 24 40.58 1.06 10.19
N LEU A 25 41.53 1.06 11.14
CA LEU A 25 42.17 2.30 11.62
C LEU A 25 42.76 3.13 10.48
N LYS A 26 43.47 2.50 9.52
CA LYS A 26 44.02 3.20 8.36
C LYS A 26 42.92 3.89 7.52
N VAL A 27 41.79 3.24 7.30
CA VAL A 27 40.66 3.83 6.55
C VAL A 27 40.05 5.00 7.31
N LEU A 28 39.94 4.92 8.65
CA LEU A 28 39.36 5.99 9.48
C LEU A 28 40.24 7.25 9.53
N GLU A 29 41.52 7.13 9.26
CA GLU A 29 42.49 8.24 9.20
C GLU A 29 42.62 8.89 7.82
N GLU A 30 41.92 8.37 6.80
CA GLU A 30 41.94 8.95 5.46
C GLU A 30 41.31 10.36 5.41
N PRO A 31 42.01 11.41 4.92
CA PRO A 31 41.48 12.77 4.83
C PRO A 31 40.21 12.89 3.92
N ARG A 32 40.06 11.94 3.02
CA ARG A 32 38.88 11.84 2.13
C ARG A 32 37.60 11.63 2.93
N LEU A 33 37.66 10.87 4.02
CA LEU A 33 36.50 10.54 4.83
C LEU A 33 35.90 11.80 5.46
N ARG A 34 36.75 12.68 6.01
CA ARG A 34 36.37 13.99 6.56
C ARG A 34 35.67 14.85 5.49
N LYS A 35 36.31 14.99 4.32
CA LYS A 35 35.77 15.81 3.23
C LYS A 35 34.37 15.36 2.79
N LEU A 36 34.14 14.04 2.72
CA LEU A 36 32.84 13.51 2.31
C LEU A 36 31.76 13.70 3.39
N CYS A 37 32.11 13.53 4.67
CA CYS A 37 31.19 13.79 5.78
C CYS A 37 30.80 15.27 5.84
N ASP A 38 31.77 16.18 5.72
CA ASP A 38 31.52 17.63 5.74
C ASP A 38 30.66 18.07 4.55
N ALA A 39 30.93 17.56 3.34
CA ALA A 39 30.10 17.82 2.16
C ALA A 39 28.67 17.31 2.34
N PHE A 40 28.50 16.12 2.90
CA PHE A 40 27.17 15.58 3.18
C PHE A 40 26.41 16.46 4.20
N ARG A 41 27.05 16.90 5.25
CA ARG A 41 26.48 17.82 6.25
C ARG A 41 26.16 19.20 5.70
N ALA A 42 26.90 19.61 4.67
CA ALA A 42 26.62 20.85 3.92
C ALA A 42 25.50 20.73 2.87
N GLY A 43 24.85 19.55 2.76
CA GLY A 43 23.68 19.33 1.90
C GLY A 43 23.97 18.55 0.60
N ASP A 44 25.21 18.11 0.33
CA ASP A 44 25.50 17.24 -0.82
C ASP A 44 25.12 15.78 -0.53
N ALA A 45 23.91 15.39 -0.95
CA ALA A 45 23.40 14.02 -0.80
C ALA A 45 24.26 12.97 -1.56
N GLU A 46 24.97 13.34 -2.63
CA GLU A 46 25.84 12.43 -3.37
C GLU A 46 27.14 12.11 -2.62
N ALA A 47 27.59 12.99 -1.75
CA ALA A 47 28.75 12.76 -0.90
C ALA A 47 28.55 11.55 0.01
N LYS A 48 27.36 11.34 0.57
CA LYS A 48 27.00 10.15 1.38
C LYS A 48 27.23 8.85 0.61
N LYS A 49 26.86 8.80 -0.67
CA LYS A 49 27.05 7.62 -1.52
C LYS A 49 28.52 7.35 -1.84
N GLY A 50 29.36 8.38 -1.74
CA GLY A 50 30.81 8.29 -1.90
C GLY A 50 31.56 7.76 -0.67
N LEU A 51 30.92 7.74 0.50
CA LEU A 51 31.52 7.27 1.75
C LEU A 51 31.83 5.76 1.68
N PRO A 52 32.99 5.33 2.19
CA PRO A 52 33.26 3.93 2.41
C PRO A 52 32.36 3.36 3.51
N CYS A 53 32.12 2.05 3.45
CA CYS A 53 31.22 1.38 4.37
C CYS A 53 31.68 -0.05 4.66
N ILE A 54 31.25 -0.59 5.79
CA ILE A 54 31.45 -1.97 6.20
C ILE A 54 30.15 -2.66 6.54
N ALA A 55 30.10 -4.00 6.42
CA ALA A 55 29.02 -4.83 6.90
C ALA A 55 29.46 -5.46 8.23
N TYR A 56 28.77 -5.11 9.32
CA TYR A 56 29.08 -5.67 10.65
C TYR A 56 28.43 -7.03 10.86
N MET A 57 27.14 -7.16 10.53
CA MET A 57 26.33 -8.29 10.90
C MET A 57 26.55 -9.51 10.00
N GLY A 58 27.05 -9.32 8.80
CA GLY A 58 27.26 -10.41 7.85
C GLY A 58 28.56 -10.28 7.07
N ARG A 59 29.12 -11.43 6.69
CA ARG A 59 30.32 -11.58 5.85
C ARG A 59 29.97 -12.36 4.59
N SER A 60 30.35 -11.87 3.43
CA SER A 60 30.01 -12.48 2.16
C SER A 60 30.92 -13.67 1.82
N LYS A 61 30.33 -14.83 1.54
CA LYS A 61 31.02 -16.03 1.04
C LYS A 61 31.68 -15.83 -0.33
N THR A 62 31.06 -15.07 -1.19
CA THR A 62 31.44 -14.90 -2.61
C THR A 62 32.04 -13.54 -2.91
N GLY A 63 32.13 -12.66 -1.92
CA GLY A 63 32.50 -11.26 -2.09
C GLY A 63 31.36 -10.39 -2.67
N GLN A 64 30.16 -10.94 -2.89
CA GLN A 64 28.96 -10.17 -3.26
C GLN A 64 28.08 -9.93 -2.06
N ARG A 65 27.64 -8.68 -1.86
CA ARG A 65 26.74 -8.27 -0.80
C ARG A 65 25.30 -8.54 -1.19
N LYS A 66 24.86 -9.77 -0.99
CA LYS A 66 23.47 -10.19 -1.12
C LYS A 66 23.08 -10.99 0.11
N ALA A 67 21.88 -10.77 0.64
CA ALA A 67 21.46 -11.36 1.92
C ALA A 67 21.60 -12.88 1.95
N ASP A 68 21.26 -13.55 0.86
CA ASP A 68 21.35 -15.00 0.65
C ASP A 68 22.80 -15.54 0.55
N LEU A 69 23.78 -14.66 0.37
CA LEU A 69 25.20 -15.01 0.24
C LEU A 69 26.04 -14.56 1.46
N MET A 70 25.38 -14.04 2.52
CA MET A 70 26.07 -13.56 3.72
C MET A 70 25.96 -14.59 4.86
N GLU A 71 27.08 -14.78 5.56
CA GLU A 71 27.11 -15.53 6.82
C GLU A 71 27.11 -14.56 8.00
N PRO A 72 26.38 -14.86 9.09
CA PRO A 72 26.37 -14.02 10.27
C PRO A 72 27.75 -13.98 10.95
N THR A 73 28.11 -12.85 11.50
CA THR A 73 29.41 -12.58 12.18
C THR A 73 29.34 -12.70 13.70
N GLY A 74 28.16 -12.89 14.28
CA GLY A 74 27.95 -12.77 15.71
C GLY A 74 27.90 -11.31 16.21
N LEU A 75 27.82 -10.33 15.30
CA LEU A 75 27.64 -8.92 15.61
C LEU A 75 26.23 -8.46 15.27
N VAL A 76 25.71 -7.56 16.10
CA VAL A 76 24.42 -6.89 15.89
C VAL A 76 24.66 -5.38 15.89
N MET A 77 24.07 -4.68 14.91
CA MET A 77 24.21 -3.25 14.74
C MET A 77 22.88 -2.54 15.03
N LEU A 78 22.89 -1.60 15.97
CA LEU A 78 21.78 -0.71 16.25
C LEU A 78 22.04 0.66 15.65
N ASP A 79 21.04 1.25 15.05
CA ASP A 79 21.07 2.61 14.51
C ASP A 79 20.07 3.46 15.30
N ILE A 80 20.57 4.50 15.97
CA ILE A 80 19.75 5.46 16.72
C ILE A 80 19.62 6.70 15.85
N ASP A 81 18.46 6.86 15.25
CA ASP A 81 18.15 7.99 14.38
C ASP A 81 17.57 9.19 15.17
N HIS A 82 17.58 10.37 14.57
CA HIS A 82 17.09 11.63 15.17
C HIS A 82 17.76 12.01 16.49
N CYS A 83 19.01 11.60 16.68
CA CYS A 83 19.79 11.87 17.85
C CYS A 83 20.59 13.18 17.69
N GLU A 84 20.05 14.29 18.18
CA GLU A 84 20.70 15.61 18.08
C GLU A 84 21.95 15.72 18.97
N LYS A 85 22.07 14.88 20.01
CA LYS A 85 23.16 14.86 20.98
C LYS A 85 23.80 13.47 21.10
N PRO A 86 24.45 12.96 20.05
CA PRO A 86 24.93 11.57 20.02
C PRO A 86 25.98 11.24 21.08
N ARG A 87 26.74 12.23 21.57
CA ARG A 87 27.72 12.02 22.66
C ARG A 87 27.04 11.84 24.02
N GLU A 88 26.00 12.64 24.30
CA GLU A 88 25.22 12.49 25.54
C GLU A 88 24.45 11.17 25.52
N CYS A 89 23.85 10.82 24.36
CA CYS A 89 23.19 9.55 24.16
C CYS A 89 24.14 8.37 24.39
N PHE A 90 25.37 8.45 23.92
CA PHE A 90 26.39 7.41 24.16
C PHE A 90 26.74 7.24 25.64
N GLU A 91 26.86 8.32 26.41
CA GLU A 91 27.06 8.22 27.87
C GLU A 91 25.87 7.56 28.57
N HIS A 92 24.65 7.93 28.17
CA HIS A 92 23.44 7.27 28.66
C HIS A 92 23.41 5.75 28.31
N VAL A 93 23.75 5.38 27.09
CA VAL A 93 23.84 3.97 26.67
C VAL A 93 24.82 3.20 27.53
N LYS A 94 26.00 3.77 27.86
CA LYS A 94 27.01 3.10 28.71
C LYS A 94 26.48 2.77 30.10
N GLU A 95 25.61 3.62 30.66
CA GLU A 95 25.01 3.40 31.97
C GLU A 95 23.96 2.28 31.98
N HIS A 96 23.40 1.98 30.78
CA HIS A 96 22.29 1.02 30.60
C HIS A 96 22.69 -0.27 29.89
N LEU A 97 23.99 -0.50 29.66
CA LEU A 97 24.47 -1.69 28.95
C LEU A 97 24.13 -3.01 29.67
N GLY A 98 24.12 -3.03 31.01
CA GLY A 98 23.99 -4.30 31.76
C GLY A 98 25.03 -5.31 31.27
N ASP A 99 24.56 -6.49 30.83
CA ASP A 99 25.40 -7.56 30.32
C ASP A 99 25.69 -7.46 28.79
N LEU A 100 25.23 -6.39 28.11
CA LEU A 100 25.46 -6.19 26.68
C LEU A 100 26.95 -5.84 26.42
N GLN A 101 27.58 -6.57 25.51
CA GLN A 101 28.94 -6.32 25.07
C GLN A 101 29.01 -5.31 23.93
N LEU A 102 29.15 -4.03 24.24
CA LEU A 102 29.35 -2.97 23.27
C LEU A 102 30.82 -2.96 22.78
N LEU A 103 31.01 -3.15 21.48
CA LEU A 103 32.32 -3.28 20.84
C LEU A 103 32.72 -2.07 20.00
N ALA A 104 31.75 -1.37 19.45
CA ALA A 104 31.99 -0.15 18.71
C ALA A 104 30.80 0.81 18.83
N ALA A 105 31.09 2.11 18.83
CA ALA A 105 30.11 3.18 18.79
C ALA A 105 30.67 4.37 18.01
N HIS A 106 29.89 4.90 17.06
CA HIS A 106 30.30 6.08 16.32
C HIS A 106 29.09 6.95 15.93
N ILE A 107 29.34 8.23 15.75
CA ILE A 107 28.36 9.19 15.24
C ILE A 107 28.08 8.85 13.77
N THR A 108 26.83 8.98 13.31
CA THR A 108 26.50 8.74 11.91
C THR A 108 26.98 9.88 10.99
N PRO A 109 27.14 9.68 9.68
CA PRO A 109 27.64 10.72 8.77
C PRO A 109 26.85 12.03 8.79
N SER A 110 25.58 12.00 9.15
CA SER A 110 24.73 13.20 9.29
C SER A 110 25.10 14.05 10.51
N GLY A 111 25.80 13.48 11.48
CA GLY A 111 26.05 14.12 12.79
C GLY A 111 24.87 14.05 13.76
N LYS A 112 23.71 13.50 13.32
CA LYS A 112 22.43 13.45 14.04
C LYS A 112 21.94 12.03 14.27
N GLY A 113 22.83 11.13 14.58
CA GLY A 113 22.53 9.75 14.90
C GLY A 113 23.74 9.08 15.53
N LEU A 114 23.49 7.99 16.23
CA LEU A 114 24.50 7.17 16.91
C LEU A 114 24.37 5.73 16.42
N ARG A 115 25.49 5.11 16.08
CA ARG A 115 25.54 3.70 15.70
C ARG A 115 26.29 2.91 16.75
N LEU A 116 25.68 1.81 17.19
CA LEU A 116 26.22 0.89 18.17
C LEU A 116 26.43 -0.48 17.54
N VAL A 117 27.52 -1.15 17.87
CA VAL A 117 27.80 -2.53 17.45
C VAL A 117 28.11 -3.36 18.68
N MET A 118 27.34 -4.43 18.88
CA MET A 118 27.36 -5.30 20.05
C MET A 118 27.52 -6.75 19.64
N ARG A 119 27.91 -7.62 20.58
CA ARG A 119 27.82 -9.07 20.40
C ARG A 119 26.35 -9.52 20.37
N ASN A 120 26.02 -10.53 19.55
CA ASN A 120 24.72 -11.15 19.57
C ASN A 120 24.47 -11.86 20.91
N LEU A 121 23.24 -11.83 21.38
CA LEU A 121 22.80 -12.49 22.59
C LEU A 121 22.56 -13.98 22.33
N SER A 122 22.92 -14.84 23.28
CA SER A 122 22.78 -16.30 23.21
C SER A 122 21.30 -16.74 23.13
N ASP A 123 20.41 -15.91 23.65
CA ASP A 123 19.00 -16.22 23.82
C ASP A 123 18.15 -15.94 22.55
N PHE A 124 18.79 -15.41 21.50
CA PHE A 124 18.06 -15.01 20.29
C PHE A 124 18.76 -15.49 19.01
N GLU A 125 18.03 -16.22 18.18
CA GLU A 125 18.51 -16.75 16.90
C GLU A 125 18.31 -15.83 15.71
N THR A 126 17.59 -14.69 15.87
CA THR A 126 17.38 -13.72 14.78
C THR A 126 17.99 -12.36 15.10
N ILE A 127 18.41 -11.63 14.06
CA ILE A 127 18.89 -10.26 14.21
C ILE A 127 17.80 -9.35 14.78
N THR A 128 16.55 -9.57 14.36
CA THR A 128 15.40 -8.76 14.81
C THR A 128 15.19 -8.85 16.31
N ASP A 129 15.21 -10.07 16.86
CA ASP A 129 14.97 -10.27 18.29
C ASP A 129 16.12 -9.70 19.11
N ASN A 130 17.36 -9.85 18.62
CA ASN A 130 18.53 -9.21 19.22
C ASN A 130 18.40 -7.68 19.27
N ILE A 131 18.04 -7.03 18.14
CA ILE A 131 17.86 -5.58 18.08
C ILE A 131 16.77 -5.12 19.04
N VAL A 132 15.64 -5.81 19.09
CA VAL A 132 14.52 -5.45 19.98
C VAL A 132 14.92 -5.59 21.47
N ALA A 133 15.59 -6.67 21.83
CA ALA A 133 16.04 -6.91 23.20
C ALA A 133 17.07 -5.86 23.63
N MET A 134 18.07 -5.60 22.81
CA MET A 134 19.11 -4.59 23.07
C MET A 134 18.54 -3.19 23.15
N ALA A 135 17.65 -2.81 22.21
CA ALA A 135 16.98 -1.51 22.20
C ALA A 135 16.16 -1.27 23.47
N LYS A 136 15.46 -2.31 23.94
CA LYS A 136 14.69 -2.24 25.19
C LYS A 136 15.58 -2.06 26.41
N GLN A 137 16.77 -2.69 26.43
CA GLN A 137 17.69 -2.61 27.56
C GLN A 137 18.39 -1.25 27.65
N ILE A 138 18.86 -0.70 26.51
CA ILE A 138 19.57 0.58 26.50
C ILE A 138 18.64 1.79 26.64
N ASP A 139 17.34 1.64 26.41
CA ASP A 139 16.27 2.63 26.55
C ASP A 139 16.71 4.08 26.25
N VAL A 140 16.96 4.38 24.98
CA VAL A 140 17.50 5.69 24.56
C VAL A 140 16.54 6.86 24.80
N GLY A 141 15.25 6.59 25.10
CA GLY A 141 14.29 7.56 25.61
C GLY A 141 14.21 8.84 24.77
N GLU A 142 14.56 9.95 25.41
CA GLU A 142 14.51 11.29 24.81
C GLU A 142 15.64 11.60 23.80
N PHE A 143 16.66 10.74 23.70
CA PHE A 143 17.82 11.00 22.84
C PHE A 143 17.58 10.69 21.36
N GLY A 144 16.62 9.81 21.02
CA GLY A 144 16.35 9.41 19.65
C GLY A 144 15.50 8.13 19.56
N GLU A 145 15.42 7.56 18.37
CA GLU A 145 14.67 6.34 18.10
C GLU A 145 15.59 5.25 17.54
N VAL A 146 15.49 4.03 18.09
CA VAL A 146 16.23 2.89 17.56
C VAL A 146 15.55 2.38 16.30
N ASP A 147 16.26 2.36 15.15
CA ASP A 147 15.76 1.78 13.90
C ASP A 147 15.72 0.24 13.99
N THR A 148 14.55 -0.29 14.32
CA THR A 148 14.29 -1.74 14.36
C THR A 148 14.15 -2.38 12.98
N CYS A 149 14.29 -1.62 11.87
CA CYS A 149 14.23 -2.12 10.50
C CYS A 149 15.57 -2.65 9.97
N CYS A 150 16.64 -2.56 10.73
CA CYS A 150 17.99 -3.03 10.35
C CYS A 150 18.16 -4.55 10.47
N LYS A 151 17.33 -5.36 9.79
CA LYS A 151 17.22 -6.82 9.97
C LYS A 151 18.08 -7.68 9.05
N ASP A 152 18.83 -7.08 8.13
CA ASP A 152 19.47 -7.76 7.01
C ASP A 152 20.98 -7.88 7.23
N LEU A 153 21.51 -9.11 7.10
CA LEU A 153 22.96 -9.38 7.18
C LEU A 153 23.78 -8.55 6.18
N SER A 154 23.20 -8.14 5.05
CA SER A 154 23.84 -7.33 4.04
C SER A 154 23.84 -5.82 4.35
N ARG A 155 23.28 -5.40 5.48
CA ARG A 155 23.22 -4.00 5.89
C ARG A 155 24.61 -3.42 6.11
N ILE A 156 24.85 -2.24 5.54
CA ILE A 156 26.14 -1.54 5.66
C ILE A 156 26.06 -0.37 6.61
N SER A 157 27.18 -0.11 7.26
CA SER A 157 27.46 1.10 8.03
C SER A 157 28.42 1.98 7.25
N PHE A 158 28.06 3.23 7.01
CA PHE A 158 28.97 4.22 6.46
C PHE A 158 29.99 4.62 7.52
N LEU A 159 31.28 4.66 7.12
CA LEU A 159 32.36 5.04 8.01
C LEU A 159 32.43 6.56 8.16
N VAL A 160 32.85 6.98 9.32
CA VAL A 160 33.12 8.38 9.72
C VAL A 160 34.55 8.54 10.17
N PRO A 161 35.11 9.77 10.20
CA PRO A 161 36.48 10.01 10.70
C PRO A 161 36.71 9.48 12.11
N LYS A 162 37.95 9.11 12.42
CA LYS A 162 38.33 8.47 13.68
C LYS A 162 37.90 9.23 14.95
N ASP A 163 37.91 10.55 14.93
CA ASP A 163 37.51 11.40 16.06
C ASP A 163 36.00 11.44 16.32
N GLU A 164 35.21 10.85 15.41
CA GLU A 164 33.78 10.63 15.58
C GLU A 164 33.42 9.22 16.09
N TRP A 165 34.44 8.40 16.32
CA TRP A 165 34.26 7.12 16.99
C TRP A 165 34.37 7.35 18.51
N LEU A 166 33.32 6.96 19.22
CA LEU A 166 33.18 7.10 20.66
C LEU A 166 33.73 5.87 21.39
N LEU A 167 33.67 4.72 20.73
CA LEU A 167 34.28 3.45 21.17
C LEU A 167 34.70 2.65 19.94
N LEU A 168 35.88 2.03 20.00
CA LEU A 168 36.33 1.03 19.03
C LEU A 168 37.25 0.03 19.76
N SER A 169 36.75 -1.16 20.03
CA SER A 169 37.45 -2.24 20.67
C SER A 169 38.14 -3.18 19.68
N GLU A 170 39.32 -3.67 19.96
CA GLU A 170 39.94 -4.74 19.17
C GLU A 170 39.13 -6.04 19.20
N GLU A 171 38.34 -6.26 20.26
CA GLU A 171 37.42 -7.40 20.39
C GLU A 171 36.33 -7.45 19.32
N LEU A 172 36.08 -6.34 18.63
CA LEU A 172 35.20 -6.31 17.44
C LEU A 172 35.65 -7.33 16.38
N PHE A 173 36.93 -7.62 16.30
CA PHE A 173 37.58 -8.53 15.35
C PHE A 173 37.93 -9.90 15.94
N ALA A 174 37.62 -10.15 17.21
CA ALA A 174 37.77 -11.49 17.80
C ALA A 174 36.72 -12.46 17.25
N ASP A 175 37.12 -13.72 17.08
CA ASP A 175 36.15 -14.76 16.75
C ASP A 175 35.23 -14.96 17.95
N ALA A 176 33.94 -15.07 17.69
CA ALA A 176 32.88 -15.24 18.67
C ALA A 176 31.90 -16.31 18.26
N GLU A 177 31.22 -16.87 19.21
CA GLU A 177 30.06 -17.72 18.94
C GLU A 177 28.97 -16.95 18.19
N VAL A 178 28.45 -17.58 17.16
CA VAL A 178 27.39 -17.02 16.34
C VAL A 178 26.08 -17.71 16.70
N PHE A 179 25.22 -17.03 17.44
CA PHE A 179 23.91 -17.53 17.83
C PHE A 179 22.85 -17.23 16.76
N VAL A 180 23.05 -16.17 15.98
CA VAL A 180 22.13 -15.78 14.89
C VAL A 180 22.25 -16.74 13.71
N LYS A 181 21.21 -17.50 13.42
CA LYS A 181 21.13 -18.47 12.32
C LYS A 181 20.45 -17.91 11.07
N GLU A 182 19.56 -16.92 11.20
CA GLU A 182 18.78 -16.35 10.10
C GLU A 182 18.75 -14.83 10.12
N ALA A 183 18.75 -14.24 8.94
CA ALA A 183 18.38 -12.83 8.74
C ALA A 183 16.85 -12.76 8.67
N GLY A 184 16.19 -12.31 9.73
CA GLY A 184 14.73 -12.33 9.90
C GLY A 184 13.90 -11.94 8.70
N ASN A 185 13.59 -12.89 7.85
CA ASN A 185 12.60 -12.83 6.76
C ASN A 185 11.92 -14.19 6.55
N SER A 186 11.69 -14.95 7.59
CA SER A 186 10.86 -16.15 7.52
C SER A 186 9.71 -16.05 8.49
N ILE A 187 8.54 -16.33 7.95
CA ILE A 187 7.34 -16.78 8.66
C ILE A 187 7.77 -17.88 9.64
N PRO A 188 7.33 -17.87 10.88
CA PRO A 188 7.77 -18.88 11.85
C PRO A 188 7.37 -20.27 11.39
N THR A 189 8.34 -21.07 10.97
CA THR A 189 8.23 -22.52 10.96
C THR A 189 8.70 -23.03 12.32
N GLU A 190 7.91 -23.89 12.88
CA GLU A 190 7.98 -24.44 14.22
C GLU A 190 9.32 -25.07 14.58
N GLY A 191 9.72 -24.84 15.84
CA GLY A 191 10.46 -25.77 16.70
C GLY A 191 11.93 -25.57 16.82
N GLN A 192 12.36 -24.88 17.86
CA GLN A 192 13.28 -25.43 18.86
C GLN A 192 13.54 -24.40 19.97
N GLU A 193 13.53 -24.93 21.20
CA GLU A 193 13.55 -24.21 22.46
C GLU A 193 14.93 -23.60 22.75
N GLY A 194 14.95 -22.27 22.99
CA GLY A 194 16.03 -21.59 23.69
C GLY A 194 15.56 -21.27 25.12
N VAL A 195 16.31 -21.74 26.09
CA VAL A 195 16.03 -21.64 27.52
C VAL A 195 16.06 -20.17 27.94
N GLN A 196 14.89 -19.56 28.14
CA GLN A 196 14.77 -18.43 29.06
C GLN A 196 14.83 -18.98 30.49
N GLU A 197 15.46 -18.24 31.43
CA GLU A 197 15.23 -18.48 32.84
C GLU A 197 13.74 -18.52 33.07
N THR A 198 13.23 -19.72 33.19
CA THR A 198 11.82 -19.99 33.44
C THR A 198 11.52 -19.50 34.84
N GLU A 199 10.61 -18.50 34.97
CA GLU A 199 9.79 -18.54 36.18
C GLU A 199 9.31 -19.97 36.29
N PRO A 200 9.53 -20.66 37.42
CA PRO A 200 9.16 -22.05 37.57
C PRO A 200 7.67 -22.17 37.22
N MET A 201 7.36 -23.20 36.44
CA MET A 201 5.97 -23.59 36.21
C MET A 201 5.25 -23.52 37.55
N PRO A 202 4.08 -22.85 37.66
CA PRO A 202 3.38 -22.80 38.92
C PRO A 202 3.28 -24.24 39.41
N ILE A 203 3.99 -24.56 40.47
CA ILE A 203 3.73 -25.78 41.27
C ILE A 203 2.22 -25.74 41.49
N GLU A 204 1.50 -26.80 41.18
CA GLU A 204 0.06 -26.93 41.29
C GLU A 204 -0.42 -26.19 42.56
N ASP A 205 -0.57 -24.86 42.40
CA ASP A 205 -1.29 -24.07 43.40
C ASP A 205 -2.71 -24.54 43.30
N CYS A 206 -3.22 -25.13 44.38
CA CYS A 206 -4.55 -25.69 44.51
C CYS A 206 -5.67 -24.61 44.43
N HIS A 207 -5.54 -23.66 43.49
CA HIS A 207 -6.62 -22.77 43.14
C HIS A 207 -7.47 -23.47 42.08
N ASP A 208 -8.65 -23.90 42.53
CA ASP A 208 -9.70 -24.45 41.67
C ASP A 208 -10.25 -23.34 40.75
N TYR A 209 -9.64 -23.17 39.56
CA TYR A 209 -10.14 -22.25 38.52
C TYR A 209 -11.37 -22.81 37.79
N ASP A 210 -11.85 -24.00 38.11
CA ASP A 210 -13.03 -24.61 37.49
C ASP A 210 -14.29 -23.76 37.67
N GLY A 211 -14.33 -22.93 38.70
CA GLY A 211 -15.38 -21.95 38.98
C GLY A 211 -15.26 -20.61 38.25
N TYR A 212 -14.20 -20.38 37.43
CA TYR A 212 -14.01 -19.10 36.77
C TYR A 212 -15.10 -18.80 35.73
N ARG A 213 -15.66 -17.58 35.80
CA ARG A 213 -16.82 -17.21 34.98
C ARG A 213 -16.56 -16.01 34.09
N TYR A 214 -17.09 -16.09 32.88
CA TYR A 214 -17.16 -14.99 31.92
C TYR A 214 -18.63 -14.68 31.64
N ASN A 215 -19.07 -13.46 31.88
CA ASN A 215 -20.49 -13.03 31.75
C ASN A 215 -21.49 -13.98 32.42
N GLY A 216 -21.16 -14.50 33.60
CA GLY A 216 -22.01 -15.43 34.36
C GLY A 216 -21.91 -16.90 33.93
N HIS A 217 -21.27 -17.23 32.81
CA HIS A 217 -21.05 -18.59 32.31
C HIS A 217 -19.71 -19.14 32.77
N LEU A 218 -19.61 -20.41 33.07
CA LEU A 218 -18.34 -21.05 33.39
C LEU A 218 -17.46 -21.08 32.13
N VAL A 219 -16.22 -20.60 32.22
CA VAL A 219 -15.29 -20.59 31.07
C VAL A 219 -15.04 -22.03 30.60
N LYS A 220 -15.08 -23.01 31.48
CA LYS A 220 -14.95 -24.43 31.12
C LYS A 220 -16.09 -24.94 30.23
N ASP A 221 -17.32 -24.43 30.42
CA ASP A 221 -18.46 -24.77 29.57
C ASP A 221 -18.32 -24.15 28.20
N ILE A 222 -17.78 -22.91 28.11
CA ILE A 222 -17.48 -22.22 26.86
C ILE A 222 -16.41 -22.99 26.08
N ILE A 223 -15.34 -23.44 26.74
CA ILE A 223 -14.29 -24.27 26.14
C ILE A 223 -14.88 -25.58 25.58
N THR A 224 -15.77 -26.24 26.36
CA THR A 224 -16.40 -27.48 25.92
C THR A 224 -17.27 -27.27 24.68
N ALA A 225 -18.08 -26.22 24.67
CA ALA A 225 -18.90 -25.87 23.50
C ALA A 225 -18.03 -25.50 22.27
N TYR A 226 -16.91 -24.81 22.48
CA TYR A 226 -15.93 -24.50 21.41
C TYR A 226 -15.34 -25.79 20.80
N CYS A 227 -14.87 -26.69 21.64
CA CYS A 227 -14.34 -27.99 21.17
C CYS A 227 -15.39 -28.81 20.42
N GLN A 228 -16.64 -28.81 20.86
CA GLN A 228 -17.75 -29.50 20.18
C GLN A 228 -18.07 -28.86 18.82
N LYS A 229 -18.01 -27.55 18.69
CA LYS A 229 -18.24 -26.83 17.43
C LYS A 229 -17.18 -27.18 16.38
N TYR A 230 -15.91 -27.11 16.75
CA TYR A 230 -14.82 -27.28 15.81
C TYR A 230 -14.40 -28.74 15.57
N TRP A 231 -14.64 -29.62 16.56
CA TRP A 231 -14.32 -31.05 16.48
C TRP A 231 -15.50 -31.94 16.95
N PRO A 232 -16.63 -31.90 16.23
CA PRO A 232 -17.87 -32.53 16.69
C PRO A 232 -17.79 -34.07 16.84
N LYS A 233 -16.83 -34.73 16.17
CA LYS A 233 -16.66 -36.19 16.24
C LYS A 233 -15.71 -36.65 17.33
N THR A 234 -14.71 -35.87 17.67
CA THR A 234 -13.58 -36.28 18.52
C THR A 234 -13.43 -35.40 19.76
N GLY A 235 -14.01 -34.20 19.79
CA GLY A 235 -13.82 -33.18 20.83
C GLY A 235 -12.39 -32.61 20.89
N GLN A 236 -11.52 -33.00 19.96
CA GLN A 236 -10.11 -32.59 19.94
C GLN A 236 -9.54 -32.57 18.52
N PRO A 237 -8.49 -31.77 18.26
CA PRO A 237 -7.82 -31.66 16.96
C PRO A 237 -7.16 -32.98 16.54
N GLU A 238 -6.97 -33.13 15.22
CA GLU A 238 -6.22 -34.22 14.63
C GLU A 238 -4.76 -34.25 15.10
N VAL A 239 -4.17 -35.46 15.17
CA VAL A 239 -2.75 -35.64 15.48
C VAL A 239 -1.90 -34.91 14.44
N GLY A 240 -0.92 -34.11 14.86
CA GLY A 240 -0.08 -33.27 14.00
C GLY A 240 -0.56 -31.81 13.87
N LYS A 241 -1.79 -31.50 14.27
CA LYS A 241 -2.31 -30.11 14.27
C LYS A 241 -2.59 -29.57 15.68
N ARG A 242 -2.35 -30.38 16.72
CA ARG A 242 -2.73 -30.07 18.11
C ARG A 242 -2.05 -28.83 18.66
N HIS A 243 -0.76 -28.64 18.36
CA HIS A 243 -0.01 -27.46 18.79
C HIS A 243 -0.58 -26.16 18.19
N MET A 244 -0.87 -26.15 16.89
CA MET A 244 -1.44 -25.01 16.21
C MET A 244 -2.82 -24.61 16.77
N PHE A 245 -3.68 -25.59 16.99
CA PHE A 245 -5.01 -25.33 17.56
C PHE A 245 -4.97 -24.93 19.02
N TYR A 246 -4.01 -25.42 19.81
CA TYR A 246 -3.80 -24.94 21.16
C TYR A 246 -3.44 -23.45 21.17
N ASN A 247 -2.51 -23.04 20.32
CA ASN A 247 -2.17 -21.63 20.15
C ASN A 247 -3.38 -20.77 19.76
N GLN A 248 -4.23 -21.25 18.85
CA GLN A 248 -5.46 -20.55 18.49
C GLN A 248 -6.40 -20.40 19.68
N MET A 249 -6.57 -21.45 20.48
CA MET A 249 -7.39 -21.39 21.69
C MET A 249 -6.82 -20.41 22.72
N VAL A 250 -5.50 -20.35 22.90
CA VAL A 250 -4.86 -19.36 23.77
C VAL A 250 -5.18 -17.94 23.31
N VAL A 251 -5.10 -17.66 22.01
CA VAL A 251 -5.45 -16.35 21.42
C VAL A 251 -6.93 -16.01 21.65
N ASP A 252 -7.84 -16.95 21.43
CA ASP A 252 -9.28 -16.74 21.53
C ASP A 252 -9.73 -16.57 22.99
N PHE A 253 -9.24 -17.43 23.88
CA PHE A 253 -9.73 -17.49 25.28
C PHE A 253 -9.03 -16.54 26.25
N ARG A 254 -7.85 -15.98 25.92
CA ARG A 254 -7.10 -15.11 26.83
C ARG A 254 -7.91 -13.91 27.36
N ASN A 255 -8.80 -13.35 26.54
CA ASN A 255 -9.63 -12.21 26.93
C ASN A 255 -10.80 -12.60 27.83
N LEU A 256 -11.15 -13.89 27.97
CA LEU A 256 -12.14 -14.36 28.90
C LEU A 256 -11.58 -14.47 30.34
N VAL A 257 -10.24 -14.44 30.45
CA VAL A 257 -9.51 -14.60 31.72
C VAL A 257 -8.55 -13.43 31.98
N ASP A 258 -8.87 -12.25 31.47
CA ASP A 258 -8.14 -10.98 31.65
C ASP A 258 -6.65 -11.07 31.30
N ASN A 259 -6.30 -11.86 30.28
CA ASN A 259 -4.94 -12.17 29.86
C ASN A 259 -4.06 -12.84 30.95
N ASP A 260 -4.66 -13.49 31.94
CA ASP A 260 -3.90 -14.23 32.93
C ASP A 260 -3.45 -15.59 32.38
N PRO A 261 -2.14 -15.80 32.15
CA PRO A 261 -1.63 -17.04 31.58
C PRO A 261 -1.79 -18.24 32.52
N LYS A 262 -1.88 -18.03 33.84
CA LYS A 262 -2.05 -19.11 34.84
C LYS A 262 -3.44 -19.68 34.77
N ILE A 263 -4.47 -18.83 34.80
CA ILE A 263 -5.86 -19.22 34.66
C ILE A 263 -6.10 -19.92 33.33
N LEU A 264 -5.55 -19.34 32.24
CA LEU A 264 -5.69 -19.86 30.89
C LEU A 264 -5.08 -21.26 30.72
N HIS A 265 -3.86 -21.43 31.24
CA HIS A 265 -3.16 -22.73 31.22
C HIS A 265 -3.85 -23.82 32.05
N ALA A 266 -4.50 -23.44 33.16
CA ALA A 266 -5.24 -24.37 33.99
C ALA A 266 -6.55 -24.81 33.33
N LEU A 267 -7.23 -23.93 32.59
CA LEU A 267 -8.55 -24.20 32.00
C LEU A 267 -8.50 -24.84 30.60
N LEU A 268 -7.48 -24.53 29.79
CA LEU A 268 -7.43 -25.04 28.40
C LEU A 268 -7.00 -26.51 28.35
N PRO A 269 -7.67 -27.35 27.53
CA PRO A 269 -7.30 -28.74 27.34
C PRO A 269 -6.00 -28.87 26.54
N ARG A 270 -5.02 -29.59 27.05
CA ARG A 270 -3.67 -29.69 26.46
C ARG A 270 -3.60 -30.54 25.20
N PHE A 271 -4.60 -31.33 24.87
CA PHE A 271 -4.70 -32.22 23.71
C PHE A 271 -3.49 -33.18 23.54
N GLY A 272 -2.78 -33.48 24.64
CA GLY A 272 -1.59 -34.35 24.65
C GLY A 272 -0.27 -33.62 24.43
N ASN A 273 -0.25 -32.28 24.36
CA ASN A 273 0.98 -31.48 24.45
C ASN A 273 1.53 -31.50 25.90
N SER A 274 2.85 -31.26 26.09
CA SER A 274 3.44 -31.23 27.44
C SER A 274 2.94 -30.00 28.26
N ALA A 275 3.06 -30.09 29.58
CA ALA A 275 2.68 -28.98 30.45
C ALA A 275 3.58 -27.76 30.27
N GLU A 276 4.88 -28.00 30.11
CA GLU A 276 5.89 -26.96 29.89
C GLU A 276 5.65 -26.21 28.57
N GLU A 277 5.38 -26.97 27.50
CA GLU A 277 5.10 -26.41 26.17
C GLU A 277 3.84 -25.51 26.20
N THR A 278 2.75 -26.04 26.77
CA THR A 278 1.48 -25.30 26.84
C THR A 278 1.56 -24.09 27.77
N TRP A 279 2.35 -24.17 28.84
CA TRP A 279 2.65 -23.03 29.70
C TRP A 279 3.44 -21.95 28.96
N GLY A 280 4.48 -22.32 28.22
CA GLY A 280 5.27 -21.40 27.38
C GLY A 280 4.41 -20.67 26.36
N GLN A 281 3.44 -21.35 25.75
CA GLN A 281 2.49 -20.75 24.78
C GLN A 281 1.55 -19.75 25.44
N CYS A 282 0.92 -20.10 26.57
CA CYS A 282 0.04 -19.19 27.31
C CYS A 282 0.79 -17.92 27.73
N ARG A 283 1.96 -18.07 28.32
CA ARG A 283 2.81 -16.94 28.76
C ARG A 283 3.22 -16.05 27.58
N SER A 284 3.73 -16.65 26.50
CA SER A 284 4.19 -15.90 25.31
C SER A 284 3.05 -15.12 24.63
N ILE A 285 1.87 -15.70 24.50
CA ILE A 285 0.74 -15.07 23.83
C ILE A 285 0.11 -13.99 24.72
N CYS A 286 -0.05 -14.23 26.02
CA CYS A 286 -0.62 -13.25 26.94
C CYS A 286 0.30 -12.04 27.13
N SER A 287 1.64 -12.20 27.06
CA SER A 287 2.59 -11.10 27.21
C SER A 287 2.72 -10.20 25.96
N ARG A 288 2.44 -10.72 24.77
CA ARG A 288 2.69 -10.02 23.48
C ARG A 288 1.66 -8.96 23.12
N ASN A 289 0.52 -8.86 23.77
CA ASN A 289 -0.57 -8.02 23.27
C ASN A 289 -1.53 -7.52 24.35
N ASN A 290 -1.59 -6.22 24.53
CA ASN A 290 -2.58 -5.52 25.35
C ASN A 290 -3.96 -5.39 24.64
N LYS A 291 -4.23 -6.12 23.57
CA LYS A 291 -5.52 -6.08 22.90
C LYS A 291 -6.52 -6.94 23.67
N THR A 292 -7.52 -6.29 24.23
CA THR A 292 -8.63 -6.90 24.99
C THR A 292 -9.81 -7.37 24.12
N ARG A 293 -9.57 -7.67 22.83
CA ARG A 293 -10.63 -8.00 21.88
C ARG A 293 -10.57 -9.45 21.44
N HIS A 294 -11.75 -10.07 21.33
CA HIS A 294 -11.92 -11.39 20.73
C HIS A 294 -11.65 -11.37 19.22
N SER A 295 -11.21 -12.51 18.67
CA SER A 295 -11.24 -12.71 17.22
C SER A 295 -12.69 -12.66 16.72
N LYS A 296 -12.90 -12.23 15.46
CA LYS A 296 -14.26 -12.12 14.89
C LYS A 296 -15.02 -13.44 14.95
N GLU A 297 -14.36 -14.53 14.66
CA GLU A 297 -14.96 -15.88 14.70
C GLU A 297 -15.32 -16.28 16.12
N PHE A 298 -14.45 -15.97 17.07
CA PHE A 298 -14.70 -16.27 18.48
C PHE A 298 -15.80 -15.37 19.07
N TYR A 299 -15.87 -14.10 18.67
CA TYR A 299 -16.97 -13.21 19.03
C TYR A 299 -18.32 -13.77 18.58
N PHE A 300 -18.45 -14.16 17.28
CA PHE A 300 -19.69 -14.78 16.81
C PHE A 300 -19.99 -16.10 17.51
N PHE A 301 -18.96 -16.91 17.80
CA PHE A 301 -19.14 -18.12 18.60
C PHE A 301 -19.76 -17.80 19.97
N LEU A 302 -19.24 -16.82 20.69
CA LEU A 302 -19.77 -16.42 22.01
C LEU A 302 -21.21 -15.90 21.89
N LYS A 303 -21.51 -15.10 20.89
CA LYS A 303 -22.84 -14.52 20.65
C LYS A 303 -23.86 -15.58 20.27
N ASP A 304 -23.55 -16.45 19.33
CA ASP A 304 -24.46 -17.47 18.81
C ASP A 304 -24.80 -18.53 19.86
N ASN A 305 -23.92 -18.75 20.85
CA ASN A 305 -24.13 -19.68 21.94
C ASN A 305 -24.64 -19.02 23.23
N GLY A 306 -24.95 -17.71 23.20
CA GLY A 306 -25.51 -16.99 24.35
C GLY A 306 -24.50 -16.72 25.48
N TYR A 307 -23.23 -16.91 25.27
CA TYR A 307 -22.15 -16.60 26.23
C TYR A 307 -21.75 -15.11 26.23
N TYR A 308 -22.13 -14.40 25.19
CA TYR A 308 -21.97 -12.95 25.10
C TYR A 308 -23.30 -12.32 25.51
N GLN A 309 -23.37 -11.78 26.73
CA GLN A 309 -24.46 -10.91 27.12
C GLN A 309 -24.13 -9.50 26.61
N SER A 310 -24.94 -9.00 25.68
CA SER A 310 -24.98 -7.58 25.45
C SER A 310 -25.30 -6.89 26.77
N PRO A 311 -24.50 -5.91 27.23
CA PRO A 311 -24.89 -5.11 28.38
C PRO A 311 -26.30 -4.55 28.14
N THR A 312 -27.14 -4.60 29.13
CA THR A 312 -28.50 -4.03 29.09
C THR A 312 -28.40 -2.57 28.67
N ILE A 313 -29.20 -2.19 27.67
CA ILE A 313 -29.28 -0.88 27.03
C ILE A 313 -29.19 0.27 28.04
N GLY A 314 -28.01 0.80 28.23
CA GLY A 314 -27.72 2.05 28.90
C GLY A 314 -26.48 2.60 28.16
N GLU A 315 -26.69 3.66 27.41
CA GLU A 315 -25.75 4.66 26.85
C GLU A 315 -24.28 4.26 26.49
N GLU A 316 -23.81 3.03 26.72
CA GLU A 316 -22.41 2.60 26.61
C GLU A 316 -22.11 1.70 25.42
N GLU A 317 -23.09 1.31 24.61
CA GLU A 317 -22.98 0.20 23.64
C GLU A 317 -22.50 0.58 22.23
N TYR A 318 -22.33 1.87 21.95
CA TYR A 318 -21.94 2.32 20.60
C TYR A 318 -20.43 2.43 20.37
N ASP A 319 -19.61 2.19 21.39
CA ASP A 319 -18.20 2.56 21.35
C ASP A 319 -17.23 1.47 20.89
N ASP A 320 -17.65 0.19 20.80
CA ASP A 320 -16.75 -0.95 20.56
C ASP A 320 -17.20 -1.94 19.48
N ILE A 321 -18.03 -1.52 18.55
CA ILE A 321 -18.18 -2.28 17.31
C ILE A 321 -16.90 -2.00 16.52
N ASP A 322 -16.00 -2.98 16.42
CA ASP A 322 -15.00 -2.99 15.35
C ASP A 322 -15.81 -2.99 14.05
N GLU A 323 -16.02 -1.80 13.48
CA GLU A 323 -16.60 -1.70 12.16
C GLU A 323 -15.70 -2.54 11.25
N ASP A 324 -16.26 -3.60 10.71
CA ASP A 324 -15.63 -4.33 9.62
C ASP A 324 -15.24 -3.26 8.57
N PRO A 325 -13.96 -2.95 8.34
CA PRO A 325 -13.57 -1.90 7.40
C PRO A 325 -14.12 -2.16 6.00
N TYR A 326 -14.61 -3.38 5.75
CA TYR A 326 -15.24 -3.81 4.51
C TYR A 326 -16.77 -3.87 4.58
N ALA A 327 -17.41 -3.54 5.72
CA ALA A 327 -18.86 -3.56 5.87
C ALA A 327 -19.54 -2.64 4.86
N GLU A 328 -19.01 -1.43 4.68
CA GLU A 328 -19.51 -0.46 3.70
C GLU A 328 -19.34 -0.98 2.26
N ALA A 329 -18.21 -1.60 1.93
CA ALA A 329 -18.00 -2.21 0.62
C ALA A 329 -18.99 -3.36 0.36
N LYS A 330 -19.27 -4.20 1.35
CA LYS A 330 -20.29 -5.26 1.25
C LYS A 330 -21.68 -4.69 1.06
N GLU A 331 -22.00 -3.61 1.75
CA GLU A 331 -23.29 -2.93 1.59
C GLU A 331 -23.42 -2.27 0.21
N LEU A 332 -22.35 -1.67 -0.31
CA LEU A 332 -22.30 -1.15 -1.68
C LEU A 332 -22.54 -2.27 -2.72
N VAL A 333 -21.99 -3.47 -2.51
CA VAL A 333 -22.26 -4.62 -3.39
C VAL A 333 -23.75 -5.03 -3.33
N LYS A 334 -24.38 -5.02 -2.15
CA LYS A 334 -25.82 -5.33 -2.02
C LYS A 334 -26.71 -4.29 -2.70
N ARG A 335 -26.35 -3.00 -2.62
CA ARG A 335 -27.06 -1.88 -3.23
C ARG A 335 -26.73 -1.67 -4.71
N MET A 336 -25.94 -2.55 -5.32
CA MET A 336 -25.53 -2.45 -6.72
C MET A 336 -26.77 -2.36 -7.64
N PRO A 337 -26.89 -1.30 -8.46
CA PRO A 337 -28.00 -1.13 -9.36
C PRO A 337 -27.89 -2.09 -10.56
N LYS A 338 -28.85 -2.00 -11.45
CA LYS A 338 -28.79 -2.67 -12.74
C LYS A 338 -27.66 -2.08 -13.59
N LEU A 339 -26.68 -2.89 -13.93
CA LEU A 339 -25.50 -2.43 -14.65
C LEU A 339 -25.73 -2.31 -16.16
N PRO A 340 -25.08 -1.32 -16.82
CA PRO A 340 -25.03 -1.23 -18.28
C PRO A 340 -24.36 -2.47 -18.91
N PRO A 341 -24.63 -2.72 -20.21
CA PRO A 341 -23.96 -3.80 -20.94
C PRO A 341 -22.43 -3.71 -20.81
N VAL A 342 -21.73 -4.82 -20.97
CA VAL A 342 -20.31 -5.04 -20.76
C VAL A 342 -19.95 -5.01 -19.27
N PHE A 343 -20.27 -3.96 -18.51
CA PHE A 343 -20.09 -3.98 -17.04
C PHE A 343 -20.88 -5.12 -16.42
N ARG A 344 -22.14 -5.29 -16.82
CA ARG A 344 -23.01 -6.35 -16.31
C ARG A 344 -22.43 -7.74 -16.56
N GLU A 345 -21.94 -8.02 -17.76
CA GLU A 345 -21.42 -9.33 -18.15
C GLU A 345 -20.18 -9.70 -17.31
N TYR A 346 -19.22 -8.79 -17.20
CA TYR A 346 -18.01 -9.02 -16.41
C TYR A 346 -18.29 -9.09 -14.90
N VAL A 347 -19.13 -8.20 -14.37
CA VAL A 347 -19.44 -8.15 -12.93
C VAL A 347 -20.29 -9.37 -12.49
N ASN A 348 -21.20 -9.86 -13.34
CA ASN A 348 -21.96 -11.08 -13.05
C ASN A 348 -21.09 -12.35 -13.11
N ALA A 349 -19.98 -12.32 -13.84
CA ALA A 349 -19.02 -13.40 -13.88
C ALA A 349 -18.06 -13.38 -12.66
N ALA A 350 -17.93 -12.24 -11.96
CA ALA A 350 -17.04 -12.06 -10.83
C ALA A 350 -17.65 -12.56 -9.51
N PRO A 351 -16.86 -13.13 -8.58
CA PRO A 351 -17.27 -13.39 -7.21
C PRO A 351 -17.64 -12.07 -6.49
N ALA A 352 -18.36 -12.18 -5.35
CA ALA A 352 -18.90 -11.02 -4.64
C ALA A 352 -17.88 -9.93 -4.37
N ASP A 353 -16.73 -10.29 -3.77
CA ASP A 353 -15.68 -9.36 -3.38
C ASP A 353 -14.94 -8.73 -4.58
N PHE A 354 -15.04 -9.36 -5.76
CA PHE A 354 -14.42 -8.89 -7.00
C PHE A 354 -15.33 -7.99 -7.86
N LYS A 355 -16.60 -7.80 -7.48
CA LYS A 355 -17.55 -7.05 -8.29
C LYS A 355 -17.17 -5.58 -8.45
N ILE A 356 -16.91 -4.88 -7.35
CA ILE A 356 -16.45 -3.48 -7.38
C ILE A 356 -15.09 -3.37 -8.06
N PRO A 357 -14.05 -4.14 -7.69
CA PRO A 357 -12.77 -4.12 -8.39
C PRO A 357 -12.87 -4.41 -9.90
N THR A 358 -13.82 -5.24 -10.34
CA THR A 358 -14.07 -5.49 -11.76
C THR A 358 -14.56 -4.23 -12.48
N VAL A 359 -15.47 -3.45 -11.86
CA VAL A 359 -15.90 -2.16 -12.44
C VAL A 359 -14.70 -1.23 -12.59
N PHE A 360 -13.87 -1.11 -11.55
CA PHE A 360 -12.69 -0.23 -11.56
C PHE A 360 -11.63 -0.67 -12.59
N ALA A 361 -11.46 -1.98 -12.80
CA ALA A 361 -10.57 -2.51 -13.84
C ALA A 361 -11.07 -2.17 -15.25
N LEU A 362 -12.38 -2.19 -15.47
CA LEU A 362 -13.00 -1.90 -16.76
C LEU A 362 -12.86 -0.43 -17.16
N LEU A 363 -12.83 0.53 -16.22
CA LEU A 363 -12.84 1.96 -16.53
C LEU A 363 -11.71 2.40 -17.47
N PRO A 364 -10.40 2.25 -17.15
CA PRO A 364 -9.35 2.72 -18.05
C PRO A 364 -9.25 1.89 -19.34
N VAL A 365 -9.61 0.62 -19.31
CA VAL A 365 -9.65 -0.25 -20.49
C VAL A 365 -10.73 0.23 -21.47
N MET A 366 -11.96 0.37 -20.98
CA MET A 366 -13.07 0.84 -21.80
C MET A 366 -12.93 2.32 -22.17
N GLY A 367 -12.34 3.14 -21.27
CA GLY A 367 -12.00 4.53 -21.57
C GLY A 367 -11.05 4.66 -22.77
N THR A 368 -10.12 3.73 -22.92
CA THR A 368 -9.23 3.68 -24.08
C THR A 368 -9.98 3.32 -25.36
N LEU A 369 -10.91 2.39 -25.31
CA LEU A 369 -11.74 2.00 -26.44
C LEU A 369 -12.69 3.11 -26.86
N THR A 370 -13.18 3.92 -25.92
CA THR A 370 -14.15 4.99 -26.13
C THR A 370 -13.53 6.36 -26.33
N SER A 371 -12.25 6.44 -26.71
CA SER A 371 -11.48 7.68 -26.89
C SER A 371 -12.10 8.67 -27.89
N TYR A 372 -13.01 8.23 -28.75
CA TYR A 372 -13.73 9.08 -29.69
C TYR A 372 -14.81 9.96 -29.05
N LEU A 373 -15.12 9.74 -27.76
CA LEU A 373 -16.14 10.47 -27.02
C LEU A 373 -15.56 11.68 -26.28
N SER A 374 -16.29 12.79 -26.28
CA SER A 374 -16.04 13.94 -25.44
C SER A 374 -17.36 14.63 -25.04
N ALA A 375 -17.35 15.38 -23.93
CA ALA A 375 -18.49 16.17 -23.47
C ALA A 375 -18.00 17.31 -22.54
N TYR A 376 -18.76 18.41 -22.51
CA TYR A 376 -18.51 19.51 -21.60
C TYR A 376 -19.06 19.21 -20.21
N TYR A 377 -18.20 19.34 -19.18
CA TYR A 377 -18.60 19.23 -17.78
C TYR A 377 -19.23 20.54 -17.28
N MET A 378 -19.73 20.54 -16.04
CA MET A 378 -20.40 21.70 -15.42
C MET A 378 -19.55 22.97 -15.33
N ASP A 379 -18.22 22.83 -15.29
CA ASP A 379 -17.26 23.94 -15.25
C ASP A 379 -16.92 24.51 -16.66
N GLY A 380 -17.50 23.94 -17.72
CA GLY A 380 -17.25 24.33 -19.10
C GLY A 380 -16.06 23.66 -19.75
N GLU A 381 -15.30 22.83 -19.03
CA GLU A 381 -14.14 22.12 -19.56
C GLU A 381 -14.53 20.89 -20.34
N LEU A 382 -13.86 20.69 -21.49
CA LEU A 382 -14.08 19.51 -22.33
C LEU A 382 -13.43 18.28 -21.71
N ASN A 383 -14.23 17.31 -21.33
CA ASN A 383 -13.80 16.05 -20.75
C ASN A 383 -13.87 14.89 -21.74
N THR A 384 -12.96 13.93 -21.54
CA THR A 384 -12.90 12.67 -22.28
C THR A 384 -12.97 11.48 -21.32
N THR A 385 -12.89 10.26 -21.83
CA THR A 385 -12.96 9.02 -21.04
C THR A 385 -11.59 8.65 -20.42
N SER A 386 -10.99 9.60 -19.70
CA SER A 386 -9.68 9.43 -19.02
C SER A 386 -9.87 8.92 -17.60
N PHE A 387 -9.26 7.77 -17.27
CA PHE A 387 -9.32 7.12 -15.97
C PHE A 387 -7.95 6.61 -15.50
N ILE A 388 -7.71 6.70 -14.20
CA ILE A 388 -6.57 6.09 -13.52
C ILE A 388 -7.12 5.20 -12.42
N SER A 389 -6.99 3.88 -12.56
CA SER A 389 -7.49 2.91 -11.58
C SER A 389 -6.35 2.14 -10.93
N ILE A 390 -6.42 2.02 -9.60
CA ILE A 390 -5.46 1.28 -8.79
C ILE A 390 -6.23 0.24 -7.99
N ILE A 391 -5.94 -1.04 -8.26
CA ILE A 391 -6.53 -2.17 -7.57
C ILE A 391 -5.47 -2.77 -6.66
N TYR A 392 -5.75 -2.80 -5.36
CA TYR A 392 -4.78 -3.29 -4.40
C TYR A 392 -5.37 -4.41 -3.54
N ALA A 393 -4.50 -5.32 -3.13
CA ALA A 393 -4.83 -6.45 -2.28
C ALA A 393 -3.55 -7.09 -1.74
N PRO A 394 -3.63 -7.93 -0.72
CA PRO A 394 -2.51 -8.76 -0.29
C PRO A 394 -1.92 -9.60 -1.43
N PRO A 395 -0.68 -10.10 -1.31
CA PRO A 395 -0.12 -11.06 -2.26
C PRO A 395 -1.04 -12.27 -2.42
N SER A 396 -1.05 -12.87 -3.63
CA SER A 396 -1.83 -14.09 -3.96
C SER A 396 -3.36 -13.96 -3.86
N SER A 397 -3.92 -12.74 -3.80
CA SER A 397 -5.37 -12.48 -3.69
C SER A 397 -6.13 -12.58 -5.01
N GLY A 398 -5.57 -13.17 -6.06
CA GLY A 398 -6.27 -13.38 -7.33
C GLY A 398 -6.37 -12.14 -8.25
N LYS A 399 -5.52 -11.12 -8.08
CA LYS A 399 -5.48 -9.89 -8.93
C LYS A 399 -5.31 -10.15 -10.44
N SER A 400 -4.89 -11.35 -10.85
CA SER A 400 -4.69 -11.74 -12.26
C SER A 400 -5.95 -11.68 -13.13
N PHE A 401 -7.15 -11.56 -12.55
CA PHE A 401 -8.38 -11.36 -13.32
C PHE A 401 -8.33 -10.09 -14.18
N VAL A 402 -7.63 -9.05 -13.71
CA VAL A 402 -7.45 -7.78 -14.40
C VAL A 402 -6.79 -7.99 -15.76
N LYS A 403 -5.74 -8.81 -15.82
CA LYS A 403 -5.06 -9.13 -17.08
C LYS A 403 -5.99 -9.77 -18.11
N ARG A 404 -6.89 -10.67 -17.69
CA ARG A 404 -7.86 -11.29 -18.60
C ARG A 404 -8.81 -10.27 -19.24
N ILE A 405 -9.23 -9.24 -18.48
CA ILE A 405 -10.04 -8.13 -18.98
C ILE A 405 -9.25 -7.33 -20.03
N VAL A 406 -8.02 -6.93 -19.70
CA VAL A 406 -7.13 -6.18 -20.59
C VAL A 406 -6.86 -6.94 -21.88
N ASP A 407 -6.49 -8.22 -21.79
CA ASP A 407 -6.14 -9.05 -22.95
C ASP A 407 -7.33 -9.24 -23.89
N LYS A 408 -8.53 -9.43 -23.34
CA LYS A 408 -9.73 -9.63 -24.16
C LYS A 408 -10.21 -8.33 -24.83
N LEU A 409 -10.34 -7.25 -24.07
CA LEU A 409 -10.94 -6.02 -24.57
C LEU A 409 -10.00 -5.21 -25.47
N LEU A 410 -8.69 -5.26 -25.26
CA LEU A 410 -7.72 -4.51 -26.05
C LEU A 410 -7.04 -5.36 -27.16
N ALA A 411 -7.56 -6.53 -27.47
CA ALA A 411 -6.98 -7.42 -28.47
C ALA A 411 -6.78 -6.74 -29.83
N ASP A 412 -7.80 -6.00 -30.31
CA ASP A 412 -7.73 -5.30 -31.61
C ASP A 412 -6.72 -4.15 -31.59
N ILE A 413 -6.64 -3.38 -30.49
CA ILE A 413 -5.62 -2.34 -30.36
C ILE A 413 -4.22 -2.97 -30.32
N LYS A 414 -4.04 -4.09 -29.59
CA LYS A 414 -2.76 -4.83 -29.61
C LYS A 414 -2.37 -5.29 -31.01
N ALA A 415 -3.30 -5.82 -31.77
CA ALA A 415 -3.07 -6.25 -33.14
C ALA A 415 -2.62 -5.09 -34.04
N ARG A 416 -3.25 -3.92 -33.91
CA ARG A 416 -2.89 -2.69 -34.63
C ARG A 416 -1.50 -2.20 -34.21
N ASP A 417 -1.18 -2.22 -32.93
CA ASP A 417 0.12 -1.82 -32.39
C ASP A 417 1.23 -2.80 -32.82
N MET A 418 0.96 -4.09 -33.03
CA MET A 418 1.91 -5.05 -33.58
C MET A 418 2.37 -4.64 -34.99
N VAL A 419 1.43 -4.21 -35.85
CA VAL A 419 1.77 -3.71 -37.20
C VAL A 419 2.65 -2.47 -37.11
N SER A 420 2.32 -1.54 -36.22
CA SER A 420 3.10 -0.33 -35.98
C SER A 420 4.52 -0.64 -35.45
N ALA A 421 4.62 -1.58 -34.52
CA ALA A 421 5.90 -2.02 -33.97
C ALA A 421 6.79 -2.68 -35.03
N ALA A 422 6.22 -3.48 -35.93
CA ALA A 422 6.96 -4.08 -37.04
C ALA A 422 7.52 -2.99 -38.00
N ARG A 423 6.72 -1.98 -38.37
CA ARG A 423 7.20 -0.83 -39.18
C ARG A 423 8.35 -0.08 -38.49
N GLU A 424 8.21 0.18 -37.20
CA GLU A 424 9.23 0.87 -36.42
C GLU A 424 10.53 0.06 -36.37
N MET A 425 10.43 -1.26 -36.16
CA MET A 425 11.58 -2.15 -36.16
C MET A 425 12.32 -2.15 -37.52
N ILE A 426 11.58 -2.21 -38.63
CA ILE A 426 12.16 -2.11 -39.97
C ILE A 426 12.88 -0.78 -40.15
N TYR A 427 12.24 0.32 -39.77
CA TYR A 427 12.86 1.66 -39.83
C TYR A 427 14.16 1.70 -39.01
N MET A 428 14.15 1.19 -37.77
CA MET A 428 15.35 1.14 -36.92
C MET A 428 16.46 0.28 -37.52
N ASN A 429 16.11 -0.86 -38.15
CA ASN A 429 17.07 -1.70 -38.87
C ASN A 429 17.76 -0.93 -40.03
N VAL A 430 17.00 -0.16 -40.79
CA VAL A 430 17.55 0.66 -41.88
C VAL A 430 18.45 1.76 -41.32
N VAL A 431 18.00 2.47 -40.27
CA VAL A 431 18.80 3.53 -39.60
C VAL A 431 20.12 2.97 -39.07
N ASN A 432 20.10 1.80 -38.45
CA ASN A 432 21.29 1.18 -37.85
C ASN A 432 22.30 0.65 -38.91
N ARG A 433 21.81 0.28 -40.10
CA ARG A 433 22.69 -0.20 -41.20
C ARG A 433 23.25 0.93 -42.09
N LYS A 434 22.75 2.13 -41.93
CA LYS A 434 23.09 3.29 -42.72
C LYS A 434 24.56 3.68 -42.57
N GLY A 435 25.24 3.97 -43.68
CA GLY A 435 26.57 4.55 -43.72
C GLY A 435 26.59 6.02 -43.27
N SER A 436 27.76 6.52 -42.84
CA SER A 436 27.91 7.87 -42.30
C SER A 436 27.47 8.99 -43.25
N ASN A 437 27.50 8.76 -44.57
CA ASN A 437 27.19 9.75 -45.61
C ASN A 437 25.79 9.53 -46.24
N GLU A 438 25.03 8.58 -45.80
CA GLU A 438 23.70 8.30 -46.35
C GLU A 438 22.61 9.14 -45.64
N LYS A 439 21.64 9.60 -46.44
CA LYS A 439 20.45 10.31 -45.87
C LYS A 439 19.66 9.36 -44.97
N SER A 440 19.28 9.84 -43.77
CA SER A 440 18.42 9.07 -42.91
C SER A 440 17.05 8.83 -43.56
N PRO A 441 16.50 7.63 -43.44
CA PRO A 441 15.10 7.38 -43.86
C PRO A 441 14.17 8.29 -43.08
N GLU A 442 13.00 8.55 -43.65
CA GLU A 442 11.96 9.32 -42.98
C GLU A 442 11.35 8.50 -41.84
N ASP A 443 11.18 9.13 -40.66
CA ASP A 443 10.53 8.50 -39.50
C ASP A 443 9.07 8.12 -39.86
N PRO A 444 8.66 6.87 -39.73
CA PRO A 444 7.31 6.43 -40.06
C PRO A 444 6.22 6.99 -39.13
N LYS A 445 6.61 7.67 -38.04
CA LYS A 445 5.70 8.29 -37.03
C LYS A 445 4.58 7.36 -36.60
N VAL A 446 4.95 6.13 -36.27
CA VAL A 446 3.99 5.07 -35.95
C VAL A 446 3.15 5.42 -34.73
N THR A 447 1.88 5.10 -34.79
CA THR A 447 0.92 5.19 -33.69
C THR A 447 1.00 3.92 -32.85
N MET A 448 1.12 4.08 -31.55
CA MET A 448 1.03 2.99 -30.57
C MET A 448 0.16 3.44 -29.40
N ARG A 449 -0.89 2.70 -29.13
CA ARG A 449 -1.84 3.04 -28.07
C ARG A 449 -1.60 2.28 -26.76
N ILE A 450 -0.86 1.18 -26.79
CA ILE A 450 -0.48 0.42 -25.60
C ILE A 450 1.00 0.60 -25.33
N MET A 451 1.34 1.17 -24.17
CA MET A 451 2.71 1.42 -23.76
C MET A 451 3.06 0.62 -22.51
N PRO A 452 4.26 0.04 -22.44
CA PRO A 452 4.73 -0.61 -21.22
C PRO A 452 4.93 0.41 -20.08
N PRO A 453 4.86 -0.02 -18.81
CA PRO A 453 5.06 0.88 -17.66
C PRO A 453 6.47 1.46 -17.58
N ILE A 454 7.48 0.77 -18.14
CA ILE A 454 8.86 1.23 -18.20
C ILE A 454 9.12 1.76 -19.61
N ASN A 455 9.24 3.08 -19.73
CA ASN A 455 9.57 3.78 -20.96
C ASN A 455 10.26 5.11 -20.63
N SER A 456 10.97 5.69 -21.59
CA SER A 456 11.56 7.03 -21.44
C SER A 456 10.50 8.11 -21.67
N LEU A 457 10.66 9.26 -21.02
CA LEU A 457 9.75 10.38 -21.19
C LEU A 457 9.68 10.90 -22.63
N PRO A 458 10.81 11.09 -23.36
CA PRO A 458 10.76 11.51 -24.75
C PRO A 458 9.98 10.54 -25.64
N GLU A 459 10.18 9.24 -25.48
CA GLU A 459 9.48 8.22 -26.25
C GLU A 459 7.96 8.26 -25.98
N LEU A 460 7.58 8.38 -24.72
CA LEU A 460 6.18 8.50 -24.31
C LEU A 460 5.50 9.71 -24.99
N LEU A 461 6.17 10.88 -25.02
CA LEU A 461 5.65 12.10 -25.65
C LEU A 461 5.56 11.97 -27.16
N ILE A 462 6.53 11.32 -27.82
CA ILE A 462 6.50 11.05 -29.26
C ILE A 462 5.28 10.18 -29.61
N LYS A 463 5.08 9.09 -28.87
CA LYS A 463 3.93 8.19 -29.10
C LYS A 463 2.59 8.88 -28.81
N MET A 464 2.51 9.70 -27.74
CA MET A 464 1.29 10.48 -27.44
C MET A 464 0.98 11.47 -28.59
N ARG A 465 1.99 12.17 -29.12
CA ARG A 465 1.81 13.04 -30.29
C ARG A 465 1.30 12.27 -31.51
N ASN A 466 1.88 11.10 -31.77
CA ASN A 466 1.49 10.28 -32.91
C ASN A 466 0.09 9.68 -32.76
N ASN A 467 -0.43 9.55 -31.53
CA ASN A 467 -1.79 9.09 -31.25
C ASN A 467 -2.88 10.15 -31.52
N GLN A 468 -2.49 11.38 -31.95
CA GLN A 468 -3.42 12.42 -32.44
C GLN A 468 -4.57 12.73 -31.45
N GLY A 469 -4.30 12.74 -30.15
CA GLY A 469 -5.30 12.99 -29.12
C GLY A 469 -6.12 11.75 -28.70
N TYR A 470 -5.87 10.56 -29.22
CA TYR A 470 -6.48 9.33 -28.75
C TYR A 470 -5.74 8.76 -27.54
N HIS A 471 -6.48 8.17 -26.61
CA HIS A 471 -5.91 7.68 -25.36
C HIS A 471 -4.88 6.58 -25.58
N MET A 472 -3.74 6.79 -24.98
CA MET A 472 -2.76 5.75 -24.70
C MET A 472 -3.22 4.94 -23.48
N PHE A 473 -2.86 3.68 -23.40
CA PHE A 473 -3.13 2.79 -22.29
C PHE A 473 -1.86 2.18 -21.71
N THR A 474 -1.77 2.11 -20.40
CA THR A 474 -0.73 1.36 -19.70
C THR A 474 -1.35 0.46 -18.64
N TYR A 475 -1.03 -0.83 -18.70
CA TYR A 475 -1.31 -1.77 -17.64
C TYR A 475 -0.02 -2.12 -16.91
N CYS A 476 -0.05 -2.04 -15.59
CA CYS A 476 1.07 -2.39 -14.73
C CYS A 476 0.63 -3.44 -13.69
N GLU A 477 1.12 -4.67 -13.82
CA GLU A 477 0.75 -5.76 -12.93
C GLU A 477 1.27 -5.57 -11.50
N GLU A 478 2.40 -4.86 -11.35
CA GLU A 478 3.07 -4.64 -10.07
C GLU A 478 3.42 -3.16 -9.89
N MET A 479 2.90 -2.55 -8.84
CA MET A 479 3.14 -1.13 -8.53
C MET A 479 4.63 -0.76 -8.42
N ASP A 480 5.48 -1.70 -7.99
CA ASP A 480 6.93 -1.48 -7.94
C ASP A 480 7.55 -1.30 -9.32
N THR A 481 7.02 -1.95 -10.36
CA THR A 481 7.43 -1.74 -11.76
C THR A 481 7.06 -0.35 -12.24
N TRP A 482 5.86 0.13 -11.88
CA TRP A 482 5.45 1.51 -12.13
C TRP A 482 6.37 2.51 -11.44
N THR A 483 6.68 2.29 -10.16
CA THR A 483 7.59 3.15 -9.37
C THR A 483 8.99 3.23 -9.98
N LYS A 484 9.53 2.13 -10.53
CA LYS A 484 10.80 2.12 -11.26
C LYS A 484 10.70 2.92 -12.56
N GLY A 485 9.62 2.74 -13.30
CA GLY A 485 9.35 3.45 -14.55
C GLY A 485 9.16 4.96 -14.37
N SER A 486 8.56 5.40 -13.27
CA SER A 486 8.34 6.82 -12.96
C SER A 486 9.63 7.59 -12.62
N LYS A 487 10.66 6.88 -12.16
CA LYS A 487 11.99 7.44 -11.82
C LYS A 487 13.03 7.28 -12.93
N ALA A 488 12.66 6.74 -14.09
CA ALA A 488 13.58 6.58 -15.22
C ALA A 488 14.02 7.94 -15.76
N GLN A 489 15.20 7.97 -16.43
CA GLN A 489 15.84 9.18 -16.92
C GLN A 489 14.89 10.09 -17.71
N GLY A 490 14.83 11.37 -17.36
CA GLY A 490 14.19 12.41 -18.16
C GLY A 490 13.06 13.19 -17.52
N GLY A 491 12.68 12.92 -16.27
CA GLY A 491 11.66 13.69 -15.55
C GLY A 491 10.71 12.85 -14.72
N ASP A 492 9.99 13.51 -13.80
CA ASP A 492 8.98 12.86 -12.97
C ASP A 492 7.67 12.69 -13.76
N LYS A 493 7.29 11.44 -14.03
CA LYS A 493 6.04 11.11 -14.72
C LYS A 493 4.78 11.46 -13.90
N ASN A 494 4.92 11.78 -12.60
CA ASN A 494 3.78 12.14 -11.76
C ASN A 494 3.08 13.40 -12.25
N ASP A 495 3.84 14.39 -12.75
CA ASP A 495 3.26 15.61 -13.31
C ASP A 495 2.49 15.31 -14.58
N MET A 496 3.06 14.50 -15.47
CA MET A 496 2.36 14.07 -16.68
C MET A 496 1.08 13.30 -16.37
N PHE A 497 1.10 12.47 -15.34
CA PHE A 497 -0.06 11.71 -14.88
C PHE A 497 -1.22 12.62 -14.47
N ARG A 498 -0.90 13.71 -13.73
CA ARG A 498 -1.88 14.72 -13.33
C ARG A 498 -2.41 15.48 -14.54
N ILE A 499 -1.52 15.93 -15.43
CA ILE A 499 -1.88 16.67 -16.63
C ILE A 499 -2.74 15.80 -17.57
N ALA A 500 -2.36 14.55 -17.78
CA ALA A 500 -3.09 13.61 -18.62
C ALA A 500 -4.51 13.32 -18.10
N TRP A 501 -4.69 13.27 -16.77
CA TRP A 501 -6.01 13.11 -16.20
C TRP A 501 -6.90 14.34 -16.47
N ASP A 502 -6.35 15.55 -16.42
CA ASP A 502 -7.06 16.78 -16.76
C ASP A 502 -7.17 17.02 -18.28
N ASN A 503 -6.66 16.12 -19.14
CA ASN A 503 -6.55 16.24 -20.61
C ASN A 503 -5.76 17.50 -21.04
N GLY A 504 -4.80 17.89 -20.25
CA GLY A 504 -3.97 19.07 -20.50
C GLY A 504 -2.78 18.78 -21.41
N SER A 505 -2.03 19.84 -21.73
CA SER A 505 -0.86 19.78 -22.61
C SER A 505 0.45 19.77 -21.82
N TYR A 506 1.48 19.09 -22.36
CA TYR A 506 2.83 19.05 -21.81
C TYR A 506 3.85 19.41 -22.86
N GLY A 507 4.75 20.33 -22.55
CA GLY A 507 5.76 20.82 -23.47
C GLY A 507 7.18 20.59 -23.00
N GLN A 508 8.10 20.32 -23.94
CA GLN A 508 9.55 20.24 -23.71
C GLN A 508 10.33 20.98 -24.80
N ALA A 509 11.42 21.65 -24.40
CA ALA A 509 12.32 22.36 -25.31
C ALA A 509 13.78 22.13 -24.91
N TYR A 510 14.38 21.05 -25.41
CA TYR A 510 15.80 20.74 -25.20
C TYR A 510 16.62 20.99 -26.48
N LYS A 511 17.90 21.36 -26.31
CA LYS A 511 18.82 21.61 -27.45
C LYS A 511 19.34 20.32 -28.10
N SER A 512 19.27 19.16 -27.42
CA SER A 512 19.82 17.91 -27.94
C SER A 512 19.02 17.36 -29.12
N THR A 513 19.72 16.77 -30.09
CA THR A 513 19.12 16.00 -31.18
C THR A 513 18.59 14.68 -30.66
N GLY A 514 17.40 14.26 -31.12
CA GLY A 514 16.77 12.98 -30.70
C GLY A 514 15.87 13.08 -29.48
N THR A 515 15.67 14.26 -28.87
CA THR A 515 14.70 14.49 -27.82
C THR A 515 13.42 15.09 -28.37
N PHE A 516 12.28 14.78 -27.73
CA PHE A 516 11.02 15.41 -28.06
C PHE A 516 11.11 16.94 -27.91
N LYS A 517 10.59 17.67 -28.92
CA LYS A 517 10.49 19.13 -28.89
C LYS A 517 9.08 19.53 -29.30
N GLY A 518 8.48 20.44 -28.53
CA GLY A 518 7.13 20.94 -28.76
C GLY A 518 6.21 20.66 -27.61
N GLU A 519 4.92 20.80 -27.87
CA GLU A 519 3.82 20.59 -26.96
C GLU A 519 2.94 19.46 -27.48
N VAL A 520 2.35 18.69 -26.57
CA VAL A 520 1.43 17.60 -26.89
C VAL A 520 0.35 17.48 -25.83
N ASP A 521 -0.88 17.31 -26.26
CA ASP A 521 -2.01 17.03 -25.41
C ASP A 521 -1.92 15.59 -24.89
N LEU A 522 -2.05 15.44 -23.59
CA LEU A 522 -1.89 14.15 -22.93
C LEU A 522 -3.25 13.46 -22.74
N TYR A 523 -3.43 12.31 -23.37
CA TYR A 523 -4.58 11.42 -23.20
C TYR A 523 -4.06 10.06 -22.78
N TRP A 524 -4.23 9.70 -21.51
CA TRP A 524 -3.61 8.51 -20.96
C TRP A 524 -4.52 7.82 -19.95
N ASN A 525 -4.88 6.58 -20.23
CA ASN A 525 -5.57 5.68 -19.32
C ASN A 525 -4.59 4.73 -18.65
N VAL A 526 -4.68 4.56 -17.34
CA VAL A 526 -3.74 3.73 -16.60
C VAL A 526 -4.46 2.82 -15.62
N LEU A 527 -4.04 1.55 -15.62
CA LEU A 527 -4.51 0.51 -14.73
C LEU A 527 -3.33 -0.12 -14.03
N ILE A 528 -3.31 -0.05 -12.70
CA ILE A 528 -2.22 -0.58 -11.89
C ILE A 528 -2.78 -1.55 -10.88
N THR A 529 -2.07 -2.67 -10.69
CA THR A 529 -2.31 -3.58 -9.57
C THR A 529 -1.13 -3.58 -8.61
N GLY A 530 -1.37 -3.85 -7.32
CA GLY A 530 -0.32 -3.84 -6.32
C GLY A 530 -0.77 -4.30 -4.94
N THR A 531 0.10 -4.16 -3.96
CA THR A 531 -0.22 -4.34 -2.55
C THR A 531 -0.43 -2.99 -1.86
N ILE A 532 -1.13 -2.97 -0.73
CA ILE A 532 -1.37 -1.74 0.04
C ILE A 532 -0.06 -1.02 0.39
N ASN A 533 0.97 -1.77 0.78
CA ASN A 533 2.28 -1.21 1.13
C ASN A 533 2.98 -0.58 -0.09
N GLN A 534 2.84 -1.16 -1.28
CA GLN A 534 3.37 -0.60 -2.53
C GLN A 534 2.66 0.71 -2.89
N VAL A 535 1.33 0.76 -2.72
CA VAL A 535 0.53 1.96 -2.95
C VAL A 535 0.95 3.08 -2.00
N HIS A 536 1.04 2.82 -0.70
CA HIS A 536 1.51 3.82 0.28
C HIS A 536 2.95 4.29 0.03
N ARG A 537 3.82 3.41 -0.45
CA ARG A 537 5.20 3.76 -0.79
C ARG A 537 5.31 4.68 -2.01
N TYR A 538 4.42 4.51 -2.98
CA TYR A 538 4.40 5.35 -4.17
C TYR A 538 3.77 6.71 -3.89
N PHE A 539 2.61 6.74 -3.27
CA PHE A 539 1.87 7.95 -2.93
C PHE A 539 2.32 8.53 -1.58
N LYS A 540 3.57 8.98 -1.49
CA LYS A 540 4.11 9.54 -0.23
C LYS A 540 3.54 10.91 0.09
N ASP A 541 3.37 11.74 -0.93
CA ASP A 541 2.91 13.11 -0.83
C ASP A 541 1.43 13.21 -1.20
N VAL A 542 0.61 13.45 -0.20
CA VAL A 542 -0.84 13.56 -0.34
C VAL A 542 -1.25 14.91 -0.93
N GLU A 543 -0.40 15.94 -0.82
CA GLU A 543 -0.67 17.30 -1.32
C GLU A 543 -0.52 17.45 -2.83
N ASN A 544 0.25 16.59 -3.49
CA ASN A 544 0.56 16.76 -4.91
C ASN A 544 -0.65 16.63 -5.86
N GLY A 545 -1.83 16.34 -5.34
CA GLY A 545 -3.08 16.26 -6.09
C GLY A 545 -3.22 15.00 -6.97
N LEU A 546 -2.22 14.12 -7.02
CA LEU A 546 -2.29 12.88 -7.81
C LEU A 546 -3.29 11.89 -7.21
N ILE A 547 -3.29 11.73 -5.89
CA ILE A 547 -4.20 10.84 -5.16
C ILE A 547 -5.66 11.16 -5.52
N THR A 548 -6.03 12.43 -5.56
CA THR A 548 -7.41 12.86 -5.84
C THR A 548 -7.88 12.51 -7.26
N ARG A 549 -6.94 12.25 -8.18
CA ARG A 549 -7.22 11.91 -9.58
C ARG A 549 -7.29 10.40 -9.84
N CYS A 550 -6.83 9.60 -8.89
CA CYS A 550 -6.87 8.14 -8.98
C CYS A 550 -8.14 7.58 -8.34
N SER A 551 -8.67 6.50 -8.91
CA SER A 551 -9.67 5.63 -8.31
C SER A 551 -8.97 4.47 -7.62
N PHE A 552 -9.35 4.18 -6.38
CA PHE A 552 -8.76 3.10 -5.59
C PHE A 552 -9.81 2.03 -5.29
N SER A 553 -9.48 0.77 -5.50
CA SER A 553 -10.36 -0.34 -5.17
C SER A 553 -9.60 -1.44 -4.45
N ASP A 554 -10.11 -1.83 -3.28
CA ASP A 554 -9.64 -2.94 -2.48
C ASP A 554 -10.35 -4.24 -2.90
N LEU A 555 -9.64 -5.36 -2.86
CA LEU A 555 -10.23 -6.69 -2.97
C LEU A 555 -10.74 -7.22 -1.61
N GLY A 556 -10.61 -6.46 -0.55
CA GLY A 556 -10.96 -6.87 0.80
C GLY A 556 -9.94 -7.83 1.44
N ASP A 557 -10.26 -8.29 2.64
CA ASP A 557 -9.43 -9.27 3.34
C ASP A 557 -9.65 -10.67 2.75
N GLN A 558 -8.66 -11.13 2.00
CA GLN A 558 -8.66 -12.45 1.36
C GLN A 558 -7.94 -13.52 2.20
N ARG A 559 -7.57 -13.20 3.45
CA ARG A 559 -6.93 -14.17 4.35
C ARG A 559 -7.92 -15.27 4.69
N PHE A 560 -7.47 -16.51 4.53
CA PHE A 560 -8.28 -17.72 4.77
C PHE A 560 -9.53 -17.85 3.89
N ALA A 561 -9.66 -17.02 2.84
CA ALA A 561 -10.73 -17.15 1.86
C ALA A 561 -10.43 -18.27 0.87
N ASP A 562 -11.49 -18.90 0.38
CA ASP A 562 -11.37 -19.86 -0.71
C ASP A 562 -10.88 -19.16 -1.98
N MET A 563 -10.27 -19.96 -2.90
CA MET A 563 -9.84 -19.42 -4.19
C MET A 563 -11.04 -18.85 -4.95
N PRO A 564 -10.93 -17.63 -5.49
CA PRO A 564 -12.06 -16.98 -6.15
C PRO A 564 -12.44 -17.70 -7.44
N ILE A 565 -13.70 -18.08 -7.57
CA ILE A 565 -14.25 -18.75 -8.74
C ILE A 565 -14.94 -17.73 -9.63
N PHE A 566 -14.33 -17.39 -10.75
CA PHE A 566 -14.94 -16.59 -11.82
C PHE A 566 -15.73 -17.50 -12.74
N LYS A 567 -16.97 -17.10 -13.02
CA LYS A 567 -17.77 -17.77 -14.05
C LYS A 567 -17.18 -17.49 -15.44
N ARG A 568 -17.33 -18.44 -16.34
CA ARG A 568 -16.99 -18.21 -17.76
C ARG A 568 -18.07 -17.33 -18.39
N LEU A 569 -17.65 -16.39 -19.23
CA LEU A 569 -18.57 -15.63 -20.06
C LEU A 569 -19.25 -16.55 -21.03
N THR A 570 -20.58 -16.45 -21.12
CA THR A 570 -21.37 -17.24 -22.06
C THR A 570 -21.23 -16.70 -23.50
N GLU A 571 -21.65 -17.47 -24.48
CA GLU A 571 -21.71 -16.96 -25.88
C GLU A 571 -22.55 -15.68 -26.02
N ARG A 572 -23.63 -15.58 -25.25
CA ARG A 572 -24.47 -14.38 -25.22
C ARG A 572 -23.71 -13.18 -24.65
N ASP A 573 -22.94 -13.37 -23.58
CA ASP A 573 -22.12 -12.32 -22.99
C ASP A 573 -21.04 -11.87 -24.00
N MET A 574 -20.40 -12.83 -24.67
CA MET A 574 -19.41 -12.54 -25.70
C MET A 574 -20.01 -11.72 -26.86
N GLN A 575 -21.20 -12.07 -27.32
CA GLN A 575 -21.90 -11.29 -28.35
C GLN A 575 -22.22 -9.85 -27.93
N VAL A 576 -22.49 -9.60 -26.64
CA VAL A 576 -22.66 -8.24 -26.11
C VAL A 576 -21.34 -7.47 -26.15
N ILE A 577 -20.26 -8.09 -25.71
CA ILE A 577 -18.92 -7.53 -25.71
C ILE A 577 -18.45 -7.24 -27.15
N ASP A 578 -18.60 -8.19 -28.07
CA ASP A 578 -18.14 -8.05 -29.46
C ASP A 578 -18.90 -6.93 -30.18
N ARG A 579 -20.20 -6.76 -29.93
CA ARG A 579 -20.98 -5.61 -30.46
C ARG A 579 -20.48 -4.27 -29.94
N PHE A 580 -20.04 -4.21 -28.67
CA PHE A 580 -19.43 -3.01 -28.12
C PHE A 580 -18.07 -2.74 -28.76
N LEU A 581 -17.19 -3.74 -28.86
CA LEU A 581 -15.87 -3.62 -29.49
C LEU A 581 -15.98 -3.16 -30.94
N LYS A 582 -16.87 -3.80 -31.73
CA LYS A 582 -17.15 -3.41 -33.11
C LYS A 582 -17.57 -1.94 -33.20
N ARG A 583 -18.47 -1.49 -32.33
CA ARG A 583 -18.91 -0.09 -32.30
C ARG A 583 -17.77 0.87 -31.97
N CYS A 584 -16.91 0.51 -31.03
CA CYS A 584 -15.74 1.31 -30.69
C CYS A 584 -14.77 1.40 -31.88
N ASP A 585 -14.51 0.28 -32.56
CA ASP A 585 -13.63 0.24 -33.73
C ASP A 585 -14.19 1.13 -34.86
N GLU A 586 -15.46 0.94 -35.20
CA GLU A 586 -16.15 1.73 -36.23
C GLU A 586 -16.20 3.24 -35.95
N ASN A 587 -16.23 3.68 -34.70
CA ASN A 587 -16.24 5.09 -34.35
C ASN A 587 -14.85 5.69 -34.14
N THR A 588 -13.82 4.86 -33.92
CA THR A 588 -12.45 5.30 -33.67
C THR A 588 -11.65 5.39 -34.96
N TYR A 589 -11.70 4.38 -35.82
CA TYR A 589 -10.83 4.25 -36.97
C TYR A 589 -11.53 4.51 -38.31
N MET A 590 -10.77 5.07 -39.26
CA MET A 590 -11.28 5.30 -40.64
C MET A 590 -11.49 3.97 -41.36
N ALA A 591 -10.65 2.98 -41.12
CA ALA A 591 -10.73 1.65 -41.70
C ALA A 591 -10.53 0.55 -40.66
N PRO A 592 -11.20 -0.62 -40.86
CA PRO A 592 -10.90 -1.79 -40.03
C PRO A 592 -9.48 -2.28 -40.24
N LEU A 593 -8.94 -3.05 -39.29
CA LEU A 593 -7.68 -3.76 -39.49
C LEU A 593 -7.91 -4.95 -40.43
N ASP A 594 -7.57 -4.76 -41.70
CA ASP A 594 -7.66 -5.82 -42.72
C ASP A 594 -6.29 -6.45 -42.96
N PHE A 595 -5.78 -7.13 -41.93
CA PHE A 595 -4.50 -7.82 -41.97
C PHE A 595 -4.40 -8.89 -40.86
N ASP A 596 -3.96 -10.07 -41.24
CA ASP A 596 -3.65 -11.12 -40.27
C ASP A 596 -2.26 -10.90 -39.64
N THR A 597 -2.25 -10.42 -38.39
CA THR A 597 -1.03 -10.06 -37.69
C THR A 597 -0.10 -11.27 -37.40
N ASN A 598 -0.59 -12.51 -37.52
CA ASN A 598 0.25 -13.70 -37.38
C ASN A 598 1.26 -13.83 -38.54
N ARG A 599 0.96 -13.20 -39.68
CA ARG A 599 1.83 -13.20 -40.86
C ARG A 599 2.97 -12.20 -40.80
N LEU A 600 3.00 -11.29 -39.82
CA LEU A 600 4.01 -10.23 -39.70
C LEU A 600 5.45 -10.75 -39.67
N TYR A 601 5.65 -11.93 -39.09
CA TYR A 601 6.98 -12.54 -38.97
C TYR A 601 7.48 -13.24 -40.24
N ASP A 602 6.59 -13.48 -41.21
CA ASP A 602 6.90 -14.14 -42.47
C ASP A 602 7.21 -13.14 -43.58
N ILE A 603 6.92 -11.83 -43.36
CA ILE A 603 7.09 -10.79 -44.36
C ILE A 603 8.52 -10.25 -44.34
N LYS A 604 9.16 -10.13 -45.51
CA LYS A 604 10.49 -9.51 -45.64
C LYS A 604 10.39 -8.00 -45.45
N ASP A 605 11.41 -7.42 -44.80
CA ASP A 605 11.51 -5.96 -44.59
C ASP A 605 11.26 -5.14 -45.86
N SER A 606 11.76 -5.61 -47.03
CA SER A 606 11.60 -4.92 -48.32
C SER A 606 10.18 -4.90 -48.86
N ASP A 607 9.37 -5.85 -48.50
CA ASP A 607 8.04 -6.08 -49.07
C ASP A 607 6.93 -5.62 -48.12
N PHE A 608 7.31 -5.15 -46.91
CA PHE A 608 6.39 -4.91 -45.81
C PHE A 608 5.26 -3.93 -46.15
N ASP A 609 5.59 -2.75 -46.69
CA ASP A 609 4.60 -1.73 -47.03
C ASP A 609 3.67 -2.12 -48.21
N GLN A 610 4.09 -3.09 -49.02
CA GLN A 610 3.25 -3.66 -50.09
C GLN A 610 2.30 -4.71 -49.55
N GLU A 611 2.77 -5.58 -48.63
CA GLU A 611 1.98 -6.64 -48.03
C GLU A 611 1.13 -6.18 -46.87
N VAL A 612 1.53 -5.08 -46.18
CA VAL A 612 0.85 -4.48 -45.03
C VAL A 612 0.47 -3.02 -45.29
N PRO A 613 -0.48 -2.77 -46.20
CA PRO A 613 -0.86 -1.39 -46.57
C PRO A 613 -1.61 -0.67 -45.46
N TRP A 614 -2.04 -1.38 -44.42
CA TRP A 614 -2.82 -0.81 -43.33
C TRP A 614 -2.03 0.22 -42.52
N LYS A 615 -2.68 1.38 -42.17
CA LYS A 615 -2.14 2.45 -41.34
C LYS A 615 -3.19 2.88 -40.30
N TYR A 616 -2.68 3.40 -39.17
CA TYR A 616 -3.55 4.07 -38.21
C TYR A 616 -4.07 5.37 -38.81
N GLU A 617 -5.41 5.45 -38.92
CA GLU A 617 -6.11 6.68 -39.27
C GLU A 617 -7.32 6.82 -38.38
N PHE A 618 -7.44 7.92 -37.66
CA PHE A 618 -8.49 8.17 -36.70
C PHE A 618 -9.59 9.04 -37.28
N LYS A 619 -10.84 8.75 -36.89
CA LYS A 619 -12.00 9.62 -37.11
C LYS A 619 -11.94 10.82 -36.19
N GLN A 620 -12.66 11.88 -36.50
CA GLN A 620 -12.80 13.03 -35.61
C GLN A 620 -13.56 12.65 -34.33
N ARG A 621 -13.12 13.16 -33.18
CA ARG A 621 -13.78 12.97 -31.90
C ARG A 621 -15.19 13.58 -31.91
N GLN A 622 -16.15 12.91 -31.27
CA GLN A 622 -17.54 13.31 -31.18
C GLN A 622 -17.81 14.00 -29.83
N VAL A 623 -18.54 15.12 -29.87
CA VAL A 623 -18.94 15.86 -28.66
C VAL A 623 -20.42 15.53 -28.36
N PHE A 624 -20.68 15.05 -27.15
CA PHE A 624 -21.99 14.67 -26.67
C PHE A 624 -22.53 15.65 -25.64
N ASP A 625 -23.86 15.87 -25.62
CA ASP A 625 -24.51 16.61 -24.53
C ASP A 625 -24.92 15.64 -23.41
N LEU A 626 -24.34 15.85 -22.22
CA LEU A 626 -24.63 15.12 -20.99
C LEU A 626 -25.23 16.03 -19.91
N SER A 627 -25.77 17.19 -20.26
CA SER A 627 -26.34 18.13 -19.28
C SER A 627 -27.48 17.54 -18.43
N TRP A 628 -28.15 16.51 -18.95
CA TRP A 628 -29.22 15.76 -18.25
C TRP A 628 -28.75 15.12 -16.93
N ILE A 629 -27.46 14.80 -16.75
CA ILE A 629 -26.95 14.16 -15.52
C ILE A 629 -26.56 15.19 -14.45
N PHE A 630 -26.35 16.45 -14.80
CA PHE A 630 -25.89 17.51 -13.87
C PHE A 630 -26.75 17.66 -12.61
N PRO A 631 -28.10 17.63 -12.68
CA PRO A 631 -28.92 17.71 -11.47
C PRO A 631 -28.63 16.56 -10.48
N ALA A 632 -28.42 15.35 -10.98
CA ALA A 632 -28.13 14.19 -10.13
C ALA A 632 -26.73 14.29 -9.49
N LEU A 633 -25.72 14.70 -10.27
CA LEU A 633 -24.37 14.95 -9.75
C LEU A 633 -24.35 16.05 -8.68
N ASN A 634 -25.06 17.16 -8.91
CA ASN A 634 -25.16 18.25 -7.94
C ASN A 634 -25.87 17.83 -6.66
N LYS A 635 -26.94 17.04 -6.77
CA LYS A 635 -27.65 16.50 -5.61
C LYS A 635 -26.74 15.60 -4.78
N TRP A 636 -25.98 14.70 -5.44
CA TRP A 636 -25.02 13.84 -4.78
C TRP A 636 -23.90 14.66 -4.12
N LEU A 637 -23.32 15.64 -4.83
CA LEU A 637 -22.31 16.55 -4.27
C LEU A 637 -22.80 17.28 -3.02
N ALA A 638 -24.05 17.75 -3.02
CA ALA A 638 -24.65 18.43 -1.87
C ALA A 638 -24.86 17.48 -0.68
N SER A 639 -25.31 16.23 -0.92
CA SER A 639 -25.45 15.26 0.17
C SER A 639 -24.12 14.90 0.81
N GLN A 640 -23.06 14.69 0.04
CA GLN A 640 -21.72 14.43 0.57
C GLN A 640 -21.12 15.67 1.26
N GLN A 641 -21.49 16.88 0.84
CA GLN A 641 -21.06 18.13 1.50
C GLN A 641 -21.60 18.23 2.92
N SER A 642 -22.85 17.87 3.13
CA SER A 642 -23.43 17.86 4.48
C SER A 642 -22.64 16.95 5.41
N GLY A 643 -22.41 15.70 5.01
CA GLY A 643 -21.60 14.77 5.79
C GLY A 643 -20.17 15.25 6.07
N ALA A 644 -19.52 15.87 5.06
CA ALA A 644 -18.19 16.44 5.23
C ALA A 644 -18.16 17.60 6.22
N CYS A 645 -19.18 18.47 6.19
CA CYS A 645 -19.29 19.60 7.13
C CYS A 645 -19.54 19.11 8.56
N ASP A 646 -20.45 18.15 8.73
CA ASP A 646 -20.82 17.61 10.05
C ASP A 646 -19.63 16.86 10.69
N GLY A 647 -18.82 16.16 9.88
CA GLY A 647 -17.61 15.45 10.30
C GLY A 647 -16.35 16.29 10.35
N MET A 648 -16.37 17.54 9.89
CA MET A 648 -15.17 18.37 9.64
C MET A 648 -14.13 17.61 8.77
N ASP A 649 -14.61 16.93 7.74
CA ASP A 649 -13.85 16.00 6.91
C ASP A 649 -13.33 16.71 5.65
N ASP A 650 -12.13 17.29 5.73
CA ASP A 650 -11.46 17.95 4.61
C ASP A 650 -11.19 16.99 3.44
N ALA A 651 -10.86 15.74 3.75
CA ALA A 651 -10.63 14.70 2.75
C ALA A 651 -11.91 14.44 1.95
N MET A 652 -13.03 14.22 2.63
CA MET A 652 -14.32 13.99 2.01
C MET A 652 -14.76 15.17 1.15
N ASP A 653 -14.61 16.44 1.62
CA ASP A 653 -14.93 17.65 0.84
C ASP A 653 -14.11 17.74 -0.45
N ARG A 654 -12.83 17.36 -0.41
CA ARG A 654 -11.94 17.40 -1.57
C ARG A 654 -12.21 16.25 -2.54
N PHE A 655 -12.30 15.02 -2.02
CA PHE A 655 -12.40 13.82 -2.85
C PHE A 655 -13.73 13.73 -3.58
N ARG A 656 -14.87 14.08 -2.95
CA ARG A 656 -16.19 14.07 -3.58
C ARG A 656 -16.25 14.83 -4.91
N ARG A 657 -15.54 15.97 -5.01
CA ARG A 657 -15.52 16.79 -6.25
C ARG A 657 -14.86 16.02 -7.40
N ARG A 658 -13.78 15.30 -7.14
CA ARG A 658 -13.10 14.50 -8.15
C ARG A 658 -13.86 13.21 -8.49
N CYS A 659 -14.55 12.60 -7.50
CA CYS A 659 -15.48 11.50 -7.77
C CYS A 659 -16.61 11.92 -8.72
N ALA A 660 -17.15 13.12 -8.58
CA ALA A 660 -18.17 13.64 -9.50
C ALA A 660 -17.67 13.79 -10.94
N VAL A 661 -16.44 14.26 -11.15
CA VAL A 661 -15.83 14.31 -12.50
C VAL A 661 -15.65 12.90 -13.06
N ARG A 662 -15.20 11.93 -12.27
CA ARG A 662 -15.09 10.53 -12.71
C ARG A 662 -16.45 9.91 -13.01
N GLY A 663 -17.47 10.22 -12.21
CA GLY A 663 -18.86 9.83 -12.47
C GLY A 663 -19.37 10.40 -13.80
N PHE A 664 -19.09 11.66 -14.08
CA PHE A 664 -19.43 12.28 -15.38
C PHE A 664 -18.73 11.58 -16.56
N ARG A 665 -17.43 11.30 -16.43
CA ARG A 665 -16.68 10.55 -17.46
C ARG A 665 -17.20 9.12 -17.64
N LEU A 666 -17.69 8.48 -16.58
CA LEU A 666 -18.37 7.19 -16.67
C LEU A 666 -19.70 7.31 -17.40
N ALA A 667 -20.49 8.36 -17.15
CA ALA A 667 -21.70 8.63 -17.91
C ALA A 667 -21.40 8.78 -19.41
N LEU A 668 -20.34 9.53 -19.75
CA LEU A 668 -19.86 9.68 -21.13
C LEU A 668 -19.47 8.32 -21.75
N LEU A 669 -18.67 7.51 -21.04
CA LEU A 669 -18.29 6.16 -21.48
C LEU A 669 -19.52 5.29 -21.78
N CYS A 670 -20.55 5.39 -20.95
CA CYS A 670 -21.77 4.60 -21.11
C CYS A 670 -22.52 4.88 -22.42
N TYR A 671 -22.31 6.02 -23.07
CA TYR A 671 -22.88 6.27 -24.41
C TYR A 671 -22.42 5.25 -25.45
N ALA A 672 -21.18 4.76 -25.35
CA ALA A 672 -20.70 3.71 -26.27
C ALA A 672 -21.38 2.34 -26.06
N LEU A 673 -22.02 2.12 -24.92
CA LEU A 673 -22.60 0.82 -24.56
C LEU A 673 -23.94 0.58 -25.23
N TYR A 674 -24.61 1.64 -25.73
CA TYR A 674 -25.91 1.59 -26.32
C TYR A 674 -25.88 2.10 -27.78
N PRO A 675 -26.68 1.51 -28.69
CA PRO A 675 -26.82 2.06 -30.03
C PRO A 675 -27.41 3.47 -30.02
N ARG A 676 -28.30 3.75 -29.06
CA ARG A 676 -28.94 5.04 -28.79
C ARG A 676 -29.22 5.17 -27.29
N VAL A 677 -28.97 6.33 -26.75
CA VAL A 677 -29.26 6.66 -25.35
C VAL A 677 -30.55 7.49 -25.31
N GLY A 678 -31.64 6.87 -24.83
CA GLY A 678 -32.91 7.53 -24.55
C GLY A 678 -33.14 7.70 -23.06
N ALA A 679 -34.34 8.19 -22.66
CA ALA A 679 -34.64 8.44 -21.24
C ALA A 679 -34.48 7.21 -20.32
N ARG A 680 -34.79 6.01 -20.84
CA ARG A 680 -34.63 4.75 -20.09
C ARG A 680 -33.15 4.43 -19.82
N GLU A 681 -32.31 4.57 -20.85
CA GLU A 681 -30.88 4.35 -20.75
C GLU A 681 -30.23 5.42 -19.86
N GLN A 682 -30.67 6.69 -19.96
CA GLN A 682 -30.22 7.78 -19.07
C GLN A 682 -30.48 7.46 -17.60
N ALA A 683 -31.68 6.96 -17.25
CA ALA A 683 -32.01 6.55 -15.89
C ALA A 683 -31.08 5.41 -15.40
N LEU A 684 -30.85 4.38 -16.21
CA LEU A 684 -29.95 3.28 -15.88
C LEU A 684 -28.49 3.76 -15.69
N ILE A 685 -28.04 4.65 -16.56
CA ILE A 685 -26.70 5.24 -16.49
C ILE A 685 -26.58 6.08 -15.21
N GLN A 686 -27.59 6.89 -14.90
CA GLN A 686 -27.60 7.74 -13.69
C GLN A 686 -27.47 6.89 -12.43
N ASP A 687 -28.28 5.85 -12.28
CA ASP A 687 -28.24 4.97 -11.10
C ASP A 687 -26.87 4.31 -10.97
N PHE A 688 -26.30 3.84 -12.08
CA PHE A 688 -24.96 3.23 -12.10
C PHE A 688 -23.86 4.24 -11.74
N VAL A 689 -23.94 5.45 -12.27
CA VAL A 689 -22.95 6.51 -11.99
C VAL A 689 -22.99 6.93 -10.53
N LEU A 690 -24.17 7.14 -9.95
CA LEU A 690 -24.30 7.51 -8.53
C LEU A 690 -23.75 6.42 -7.61
N TRP A 691 -24.09 5.17 -7.88
CA TRP A 691 -23.54 4.02 -7.15
C TRP A 691 -22.01 3.91 -7.30
N PHE A 692 -21.49 4.12 -8.52
CA PHE A 692 -20.05 4.13 -8.76
C PHE A 692 -19.34 5.24 -7.96
N MET A 693 -19.95 6.43 -7.89
CA MET A 693 -19.39 7.55 -7.13
C MET A 693 -19.31 7.24 -5.63
N ASP A 694 -20.30 6.53 -5.08
CA ASP A 694 -20.26 6.05 -3.70
C ASP A 694 -19.09 5.05 -3.50
N CYS A 695 -18.92 4.10 -4.43
CA CYS A 695 -17.80 3.15 -4.38
C CYS A 695 -16.44 3.84 -4.51
N ASP A 696 -16.31 4.82 -5.37
CA ASP A 696 -15.09 5.57 -5.64
C ASP A 696 -14.70 6.46 -4.46
N LEU A 697 -15.68 7.13 -3.85
CA LEU A 697 -15.47 7.91 -2.63
C LEU A 697 -15.10 7.00 -1.44
N HIS A 698 -15.79 5.87 -1.27
CA HIS A 698 -15.46 4.89 -0.24
C HIS A 698 -14.01 4.37 -0.40
N GLY A 699 -13.60 3.98 -1.62
CA GLY A 699 -12.26 3.44 -1.87
C GLY A 699 -11.13 4.43 -1.56
N ILE A 700 -11.29 5.71 -1.95
CA ILE A 700 -10.28 6.74 -1.66
C ILE A 700 -10.28 7.15 -0.19
N MET A 701 -11.46 7.21 0.46
CA MET A 701 -11.57 7.54 1.89
C MET A 701 -10.98 6.44 2.77
N LEU A 702 -11.22 5.16 2.45
CA LEU A 702 -10.67 4.02 3.17
C LEU A 702 -9.13 4.07 3.23
N LEU A 703 -8.50 4.45 2.13
CA LEU A 703 -7.04 4.42 2.01
C LEU A 703 -6.37 5.73 2.46
N TRP A 704 -7.00 6.87 2.21
CA TRP A 704 -6.37 8.18 2.34
C TRP A 704 -7.10 9.15 3.26
N GLY A 705 -8.35 8.89 3.65
CA GLY A 705 -9.18 9.85 4.38
C GLY A 705 -8.51 10.35 5.66
N ILE A 706 -8.13 9.43 6.55
CA ILE A 706 -7.49 9.77 7.83
C ILE A 706 -6.17 10.52 7.61
N LYS A 707 -5.31 10.00 6.74
CA LYS A 707 -3.99 10.59 6.47
C LYS A 707 -4.10 12.00 5.89
N TYR A 708 -5.06 12.22 4.98
CA TYR A 708 -5.32 13.53 4.41
C TYR A 708 -5.81 14.53 5.45
N ASN A 709 -6.76 14.13 6.30
CA ASN A 709 -7.27 14.97 7.37
C ASN A 709 -6.20 15.33 8.39
N GLN A 710 -5.35 14.39 8.78
CA GLN A 710 -4.20 14.64 9.67
C GLN A 710 -3.26 15.70 9.07
N MET A 711 -2.86 15.54 7.82
CA MET A 711 -1.98 16.47 7.13
C MET A 711 -2.62 17.86 7.00
N MET A 712 -3.90 17.96 6.61
CA MET A 712 -4.61 19.24 6.51
C MET A 712 -4.74 19.91 7.87
N SER A 713 -4.86 19.13 8.95
CA SER A 713 -4.86 19.68 10.29
C SER A 713 -3.51 20.26 10.70
N GLU A 714 -2.39 19.79 10.15
CA GLU A 714 -1.05 20.33 10.40
C GLU A 714 -0.78 21.65 9.66
N THR A 715 -1.40 21.85 8.50
CA THR A 715 -1.15 23.02 7.63
C THR A 715 -2.12 24.19 7.87
N ASN A 716 -3.31 23.93 8.41
CA ASN A 716 -4.35 24.95 8.58
C ASN A 716 -4.69 25.17 10.06
N THR A 717 -4.62 26.41 10.53
CA THR A 717 -5.49 26.87 11.64
C THR A 717 -6.94 26.56 11.24
N PRO A 718 -7.76 25.93 12.10
CA PRO A 718 -9.12 25.55 11.74
C PRO A 718 -9.89 26.82 11.33
N LYS A 719 -10.14 26.96 10.05
CA LYS A 719 -11.13 27.93 9.56
C LYS A 719 -12.48 27.36 9.93
N VAL A 720 -13.05 27.96 10.98
CA VAL A 720 -14.37 27.66 11.50
C VAL A 720 -15.37 27.72 10.35
N SER A 721 -15.92 26.56 9.91
CA SER A 721 -16.99 26.55 8.92
C SER A 721 -18.26 27.13 9.55
N LYS A 722 -19.11 27.78 8.75
CA LYS A 722 -20.28 28.50 9.27
C LYS A 722 -21.38 27.64 9.89
N TYR A 723 -21.27 26.30 9.80
CA TYR A 723 -22.44 25.45 10.04
C TYR A 723 -22.46 24.61 11.33
N HIS A 724 -21.35 24.12 11.90
CA HIS A 724 -21.40 23.26 13.10
C HIS A 724 -20.19 23.34 14.04
N ASN A 725 -19.37 24.36 13.91
CA ASN A 725 -18.05 24.41 14.51
C ASN A 725 -18.01 24.71 16.00
N ASN A 726 -19.10 25.19 16.54
CA ASN A 726 -19.10 25.59 17.94
C ASN A 726 -19.03 24.38 18.86
N LEU A 727 -19.59 23.23 18.47
CA LEU A 727 -19.64 22.03 19.30
C LEU A 727 -18.22 21.52 19.62
N PHE A 728 -17.41 21.28 18.60
CA PHE A 728 -16.06 20.73 18.78
C PHE A 728 -15.12 21.74 19.47
N VAL A 729 -15.21 23.03 19.09
CA VAL A 729 -14.34 24.09 19.64
C VAL A 729 -14.61 24.30 21.14
N GLU A 730 -15.88 24.26 21.56
CA GLU A 730 -16.26 24.47 22.96
C GLU A 730 -16.00 23.30 23.88
N LEU A 731 -15.87 22.10 23.36
CA LEU A 731 -15.48 20.95 24.17
C LEU A 731 -14.08 21.15 24.75
N PRO A 732 -13.80 20.69 25.98
CA PRO A 732 -12.43 20.67 26.52
C PRO A 732 -11.56 19.69 25.73
N ASP A 733 -10.25 19.75 25.91
CA ASP A 733 -9.30 18.86 25.24
C ASP A 733 -9.55 17.38 25.53
N GLU A 734 -9.96 17.04 26.75
CA GLU A 734 -10.51 15.75 27.14
C GLU A 734 -11.97 15.95 27.55
N PHE A 735 -12.85 15.16 26.98
CA PHE A 735 -14.30 15.30 27.17
C PHE A 735 -15.02 13.97 27.19
N THR A 736 -16.25 13.97 27.69
CA THR A 736 -17.15 12.82 27.73
C THR A 736 -18.35 13.06 26.80
N MET A 737 -19.15 11.99 26.59
CA MET A 737 -20.44 12.11 25.90
C MET A 737 -21.39 13.12 26.59
N GLN A 738 -21.32 13.21 27.92
CA GLN A 738 -22.15 14.16 28.67
C GLN A 738 -21.75 15.62 28.35
N ASP A 739 -20.43 15.89 28.27
CA ASP A 739 -19.93 17.22 27.89
C ASP A 739 -20.40 17.60 26.49
N LEU A 740 -20.36 16.66 25.56
CA LEU A 740 -20.85 16.88 24.18
C LEU A 740 -22.36 17.14 24.17
N ASN A 741 -23.17 16.38 24.89
CA ASN A 741 -24.61 16.59 24.98
C ASN A 741 -24.95 17.96 25.58
N VAL A 742 -24.20 18.42 26.59
CA VAL A 742 -24.37 19.77 27.17
C VAL A 742 -24.13 20.86 26.11
N VAL A 743 -23.06 20.70 25.30
CA VAL A 743 -22.73 21.65 24.25
C VAL A 743 -23.78 21.63 23.12
N ILE A 744 -24.27 20.45 22.72
CA ILE A 744 -25.35 20.28 21.74
C ILE A 744 -26.62 21.01 22.20
N MET A 745 -27.03 20.80 23.46
CA MET A 745 -28.21 21.47 24.03
C MET A 745 -28.05 23.01 24.10
N LYS A 746 -26.85 23.50 24.43
CA LYS A 746 -26.54 24.92 24.49
C LYS A 746 -26.76 25.62 23.14
N TYR A 747 -26.48 24.93 22.04
CA TYR A 747 -26.62 25.50 20.68
C TYR A 747 -27.97 25.16 20.03
N GLY A 748 -28.86 24.42 20.69
CA GLY A 748 -30.14 24.00 20.11
C GLY A 748 -30.00 23.14 18.86
N ASN A 749 -28.88 22.39 18.76
CA ASN A 749 -28.56 21.60 17.59
C ASN A 749 -29.28 20.23 17.63
N THR A 750 -29.69 19.72 16.45
CA THR A 750 -30.32 18.41 16.29
C THR A 750 -29.30 17.29 16.05
N THR A 751 -28.02 17.57 16.11
CA THR A 751 -26.94 16.60 15.90
C THR A 751 -26.98 15.51 16.96
N ASN A 752 -26.93 14.24 16.54
CA ASN A 752 -26.79 13.11 17.42
C ASN A 752 -25.35 13.05 17.94
N ALA A 753 -25.18 13.09 19.27
CA ALA A 753 -23.85 13.07 19.90
C ALA A 753 -23.03 11.83 19.51
N VAL A 754 -23.68 10.67 19.35
CA VAL A 754 -23.05 9.41 18.94
C VAL A 754 -22.53 9.51 17.52
N GLU A 755 -23.32 10.06 16.59
CA GLU A 755 -22.88 10.29 15.20
C GLU A 755 -21.72 11.26 15.13
N ALA A 756 -21.74 12.33 15.92
CA ALA A 756 -20.64 13.29 15.98
C ALA A 756 -19.33 12.65 16.45
N ILE A 757 -19.37 11.87 17.53
CA ILE A 757 -18.20 11.11 18.02
C ILE A 757 -17.71 10.11 16.97
N HIS A 758 -18.61 9.38 16.32
CA HIS A 758 -18.27 8.44 15.27
C HIS A 758 -17.55 9.13 14.11
N LEU A 759 -18.11 10.23 13.61
CA LEU A 759 -17.52 11.04 12.55
C LEU A 759 -16.14 11.62 12.95
N TRP A 760 -16.01 12.19 14.15
CA TRP A 760 -14.74 12.75 14.61
C TRP A 760 -13.66 11.70 14.86
N LYS A 761 -14.01 10.48 15.26
CA LYS A 761 -13.08 9.34 15.29
C LYS A 761 -12.66 8.95 13.87
N LYS A 762 -13.63 8.80 12.95
CA LYS A 762 -13.39 8.45 11.54
C LYS A 762 -12.49 9.49 10.83
N THR A 763 -12.63 10.76 11.16
CA THR A 763 -11.82 11.85 10.59
C THR A 763 -10.50 12.09 11.30
N GLY A 764 -10.21 11.34 12.38
CA GLY A 764 -8.96 11.47 13.12
C GLY A 764 -8.85 12.74 13.97
N LEU A 765 -9.97 13.38 14.32
CA LEU A 765 -10.00 14.59 15.15
C LEU A 765 -9.95 14.30 16.64
N ILE A 766 -10.39 13.10 17.04
CA ILE A 766 -10.38 12.64 18.44
C ILE A 766 -9.83 11.22 18.55
N GLU A 767 -9.28 10.91 19.72
CA GLU A 767 -8.93 9.55 20.13
C GLU A 767 -9.73 9.17 21.39
N LYS A 768 -10.02 7.88 21.54
CA LYS A 768 -10.63 7.35 22.76
C LYS A 768 -9.54 7.07 23.78
N ILE A 769 -9.61 7.69 24.96
CA ILE A 769 -8.64 7.54 26.04
C ILE A 769 -9.15 6.72 27.22
N GLY A 770 -10.42 6.26 27.16
CA GLY A 770 -11.05 5.44 28.19
C GLY A 770 -12.53 5.23 27.90
N LYS A 771 -13.24 4.49 28.77
CA LYS A 771 -14.67 4.21 28.63
C LYS A 771 -15.45 5.54 28.64
N GLY A 772 -16.12 5.87 27.52
CA GLY A 772 -16.88 7.12 27.34
C GLY A 772 -16.04 8.42 27.44
N ARG A 773 -14.71 8.33 27.35
CA ARG A 773 -13.81 9.50 27.42
C ARG A 773 -12.99 9.62 26.15
N TYR A 774 -12.92 10.83 25.62
CA TYR A 774 -12.27 11.18 24.36
C TYR A 774 -11.29 12.32 24.58
N ARG A 775 -10.23 12.36 23.73
CA ARG A 775 -9.27 13.43 23.71
C ARG A 775 -9.18 14.01 22.30
N LYS A 776 -9.15 15.33 22.18
CA LYS A 776 -8.82 15.99 20.93
C LYS A 776 -7.38 15.69 20.54
N ILE A 777 -7.14 15.27 19.32
CA ILE A 777 -5.78 15.03 18.81
C ILE A 777 -5.12 16.40 18.62
N LYS A 778 -4.22 16.78 19.55
CA LYS A 778 -3.44 18.01 19.47
C LYS A 778 -2.32 17.88 18.47
N LYS A 779 -2.13 18.94 17.71
CA LYS A 779 -0.94 19.16 16.89
C LYS A 779 0.30 19.19 17.77
N LYS A 780 1.37 18.46 17.41
CA LYS A 780 2.70 18.85 17.84
C LYS A 780 2.98 20.21 17.22
N GLN A 781 3.00 21.27 18.02
CA GLN A 781 3.56 22.56 17.59
C GLN A 781 5.03 22.26 17.25
N SER A 782 5.37 22.34 15.97
CA SER A 782 6.77 22.52 15.57
C SER A 782 7.19 23.87 16.18
N VAL A 783 7.97 23.81 17.21
CA VAL A 783 8.74 24.99 17.67
C VAL A 783 9.65 25.34 16.51
N GLY A 784 9.45 26.53 15.95
CA GLY A 784 10.19 27.08 14.84
C GLY A 784 11.67 27.31 15.13
#